data_a34b38329fd3ac64cb167b445e548c60
#
_entry.id   a34b38329fd3ac64cb167b445e548c60
#
_cell.length_a   1.000
_cell.length_b   1.000
_cell.length_c   1.000
_cell.angle_alpha   90.00
_cell.angle_beta   90.00
_cell.angle_gamma   90.00
#
_symmetry.space_group_name_H-M   'P 1'
#
loop_
_entity.id
_entity.type
_entity.pdbx_description
1 polymer ?
#
loop_
_entity_poly.entity_id
_entity_poly.type
_entity_poly.pdbx_seq_one_letter_code
_entity_poly.pdbx_strand_id
1 'polypeptide(L)'
;MTSRKLNVLVYNGTGTTVESVKHAIYSLRRLLSPNYAVIPVTDAVLLKEPWAPSCALLVFPGGADLGYCRVLNGQGNSIISQYVRRGGKYFGFCAGAYYGCKKCEFEVGNTPMEVIGSRELAFFPGTCRGSAFQGFQYNSETGARAVRINVKKDAFKGTGVVPEVVTSYFNGGGAFVDANDPNNDVEVLASYDDKLDVDGGAEKVAVVYCRVGQGAAILTGTHPEFAAANLSPHHDINGYNDLIASLQAGDSDRVSFLKACLTKLGLEVSQESSGVPSLSRLHLSSIVSSNVDDLLYSWEDIISKEDGEEYIRAEHDIFHLEKPETRWCMNELKDTLTVNEITGELTKPSSSTDEALIDYTTIVKRITTHEQAWPEAKATPYFNHHAFYSSLREYRQTDTDAEEWGNYLMYGEVLTSTNTILEKNFKLLSKLPSGFTVAATTQVAGRGRGTNVWVSPAGSLIMSTVINHPGHLAVSRPIVFIQYLAAVAIVQAIKTYDTGYDQLPVKLKWPNDIYARDPRNPSTYVKIGGILSNCVYSSGSYQIVLGIGINTTNGRPTTSLDALLPPHLPSFRIEKLIARILTRLETLYKKFVRFGFTRELERSYYDEWLHGRQVVTLEAEGGVKARIVGITTDWGMLKVEELGRDDKPTGKMWALQSDENSFDFFRGLVKRKI
;
A
#
# COMPACT_ATOMS: atom_id res chain seq x y z
N MET A 1 23.92 2.81 3.76
CA MET A 1 22.71 2.97 4.59
C MET A 1 21.57 2.24 3.89
N THR A 2 20.92 1.33 4.57
CA THR A 2 19.76 0.57 4.03
C THR A 2 18.61 1.53 3.73
N SER A 3 18.03 1.43 2.54
CA SER A 3 16.80 2.16 2.23
C SER A 3 15.75 1.83 3.31
N ARG A 4 15.00 2.84 3.78
CA ARG A 4 13.97 2.63 4.79
C ARG A 4 12.92 1.66 4.23
N LYS A 5 12.68 0.58 4.95
CA LYS A 5 11.70 -0.42 4.60
C LYS A 5 10.31 0.12 4.97
N LEU A 6 9.39 0.13 4.03
CA LEU A 6 8.08 0.78 4.19
C LEU A 6 6.89 -0.18 4.14
N ASN A 7 7.10 -1.41 3.68
CA ASN A 7 6.02 -2.36 3.50
C ASN A 7 5.90 -3.27 4.73
N VAL A 8 4.69 -3.41 5.24
CA VAL A 8 4.28 -4.45 6.19
C VAL A 8 3.47 -5.47 5.40
N LEU A 9 4.03 -6.66 5.23
CA LEU A 9 3.45 -7.72 4.41
C LEU A 9 2.66 -8.68 5.30
N VAL A 10 1.36 -8.82 5.04
CA VAL A 10 0.48 -9.77 5.74
C VAL A 10 0.22 -10.94 4.80
N TYR A 11 0.66 -12.13 5.17
CA TYR A 11 0.46 -13.32 4.37
C TYR A 11 -1.04 -13.64 4.24
N ASN A 12 -1.50 -13.81 3.00
CA ASN A 12 -2.88 -14.12 2.62
C ASN A 12 -2.92 -15.27 1.61
N GLY A 13 -2.09 -16.28 1.82
CA GLY A 13 -2.02 -17.46 0.96
C GLY A 13 -2.62 -18.70 1.61
N THR A 14 -2.25 -19.86 1.04
CA THR A 14 -2.71 -21.15 1.54
C THR A 14 -2.42 -21.30 3.03
N GLY A 15 -3.44 -21.68 3.81
CA GLY A 15 -3.34 -21.91 5.25
C GLY A 15 -3.90 -20.79 6.13
N THR A 16 -4.07 -19.55 5.63
CA THR A 16 -4.73 -18.47 6.39
C THR A 16 -6.25 -18.57 6.33
N THR A 17 -6.92 -18.04 7.37
CA THR A 17 -8.36 -17.76 7.29
C THR A 17 -8.58 -16.31 6.83
N VAL A 18 -9.68 -16.06 6.13
CA VAL A 18 -10.05 -14.73 5.64
C VAL A 18 -10.18 -13.76 6.81
N GLU A 19 -10.82 -14.18 7.90
CA GLU A 19 -11.03 -13.35 9.10
C GLU A 19 -9.70 -12.97 9.77
N SER A 20 -8.78 -13.91 9.96
CA SER A 20 -7.47 -13.60 10.55
C SER A 20 -6.68 -12.60 9.71
N VAL A 21 -6.74 -12.69 8.37
CA VAL A 21 -6.10 -11.72 7.48
C VAL A 21 -6.75 -10.34 7.61
N LYS A 22 -8.08 -10.27 7.60
CA LYS A 22 -8.83 -9.01 7.74
C LYS A 22 -8.48 -8.30 9.06
N HIS A 23 -8.54 -9.03 10.19
CA HIS A 23 -8.23 -8.48 11.51
C HIS A 23 -6.78 -8.00 11.61
N ALA A 24 -5.82 -8.77 11.08
CA ALA A 24 -4.42 -8.36 11.05
C ALA A 24 -4.22 -7.09 10.23
N ILE A 25 -4.79 -7.02 9.01
CA ILE A 25 -4.71 -5.83 8.16
C ILE A 25 -5.34 -4.62 8.83
N TYR A 26 -6.52 -4.76 9.42
CA TYR A 26 -7.22 -3.68 10.11
C TYR A 26 -6.38 -3.11 11.26
N SER A 27 -5.99 -3.94 12.21
CA SER A 27 -5.23 -3.49 13.40
C SER A 27 -3.87 -2.91 13.02
N LEU A 28 -3.17 -3.50 12.06
CA LEU A 28 -1.88 -2.99 11.63
C LEU A 28 -1.99 -1.68 10.84
N ARG A 29 -3.01 -1.51 9.98
CA ARG A 29 -3.26 -0.23 9.30
C ARG A 29 -3.55 0.88 10.30
N ARG A 30 -4.43 0.62 11.28
CA ARG A 30 -4.76 1.58 12.34
C ARG A 30 -3.52 2.06 13.11
N LEU A 31 -2.55 1.18 13.36
CA LEU A 31 -1.39 1.48 14.19
C LEU A 31 -0.18 1.99 13.41
N LEU A 32 -0.06 1.65 12.14
CA LEU A 32 1.14 1.87 11.35
C LEU A 32 0.97 2.92 10.24
N SER A 33 -0.26 3.29 9.87
CA SER A 33 -0.48 4.41 8.95
C SER A 33 -0.15 5.74 9.63
N PRO A 34 0.38 6.73 8.89
CA PRO A 34 0.80 6.69 7.49
C PRO A 34 2.24 6.23 7.27
N ASN A 35 2.93 5.73 8.30
CA ASN A 35 4.37 5.43 8.26
C ASN A 35 4.71 4.19 7.44
N TYR A 36 3.76 3.24 7.32
CA TYR A 36 3.93 1.99 6.59
C TYR A 36 2.71 1.64 5.75
N ALA A 37 2.94 0.98 4.62
CA ALA A 37 1.91 0.36 3.80
C ALA A 37 1.67 -1.08 4.27
N VAL A 38 0.47 -1.39 4.70
CA VAL A 38 0.06 -2.75 5.11
C VAL A 38 -0.61 -3.45 3.94
N ILE A 39 0.00 -4.54 3.45
CA ILE A 39 -0.29 -5.19 2.17
C ILE A 39 -0.53 -6.68 2.37
N PRO A 40 -1.67 -7.24 1.89
CA PRO A 40 -1.82 -8.68 1.79
C PRO A 40 -0.90 -9.24 0.69
N VAL A 41 -0.23 -10.37 0.96
CA VAL A 41 0.66 -11.04 0.00
C VAL A 41 0.42 -12.54 -0.01
N THR A 42 0.47 -13.13 -1.21
CA THR A 42 0.32 -14.58 -1.40
C THR A 42 1.67 -15.30 -1.33
N ASP A 43 1.62 -16.64 -1.29
CA ASP A 43 2.80 -17.49 -1.43
C ASP A 43 3.57 -17.22 -2.72
N ALA A 44 2.87 -16.95 -3.82
CA ALA A 44 3.50 -16.61 -5.11
C ALA A 44 4.37 -15.35 -4.99
N VAL A 45 3.92 -14.34 -4.27
CA VAL A 45 4.71 -13.12 -4.01
C VAL A 45 5.95 -13.42 -3.16
N LEU A 46 5.78 -14.21 -2.08
CA LEU A 46 6.91 -14.56 -1.20
C LEU A 46 7.96 -15.40 -1.90
N LEU A 47 7.55 -16.27 -2.85
CA LEU A 47 8.43 -17.15 -3.60
C LEU A 47 9.09 -16.48 -4.81
N LYS A 48 8.36 -15.59 -5.51
CA LYS A 48 8.73 -15.14 -6.87
C LYS A 48 9.13 -13.67 -6.95
N GLU A 49 8.75 -12.83 -5.97
CA GLU A 49 9.04 -11.41 -6.02
C GLU A 49 10.16 -10.99 -5.05
N PRO A 50 10.96 -9.96 -5.38
CA PRO A 50 12.00 -9.45 -4.51
C PRO A 50 11.44 -8.53 -3.41
N TRP A 51 10.60 -9.04 -2.52
CA TRP A 51 9.92 -8.29 -1.48
C TRP A 51 10.80 -7.90 -0.27
N ALA A 52 11.79 -8.71 0.08
CA ALA A 52 12.58 -8.58 1.30
C ALA A 52 13.30 -7.21 1.47
N PRO A 53 13.83 -6.55 0.42
CA PRO A 53 14.49 -5.25 0.58
C PRO A 53 13.55 -4.12 1.03
N SER A 54 12.27 -4.17 0.66
CA SER A 54 11.27 -3.14 1.01
C SER A 54 10.44 -3.49 2.24
N CYS A 55 10.55 -4.72 2.75
CA CYS A 55 9.73 -5.23 3.85
C CYS A 55 10.27 -4.77 5.20
N ALA A 56 9.47 -4.06 5.97
CA ALA A 56 9.74 -3.67 7.36
C ALA A 56 9.31 -4.76 8.34
N LEU A 57 8.18 -5.41 8.07
CA LEU A 57 7.59 -6.47 8.89
C LEU A 57 6.88 -7.48 8.01
N LEU A 58 7.15 -8.76 8.23
CA LEU A 58 6.41 -9.87 7.65
C LEU A 58 5.50 -10.50 8.71
N VAL A 59 4.20 -10.58 8.42
CA VAL A 59 3.16 -11.04 9.33
C VAL A 59 2.52 -12.31 8.83
N PHE A 60 2.44 -13.32 9.68
CA PHE A 60 1.69 -14.55 9.44
C PHE A 60 0.49 -14.62 10.39
N PRO A 61 -0.74 -14.49 9.87
CA PRO A 61 -1.97 -14.51 10.65
C PRO A 61 -2.31 -15.89 11.23
N GLY A 62 -3.50 -16.02 11.79
CA GLY A 62 -4.09 -17.29 12.18
C GLY A 62 -4.58 -18.13 11.00
N GLY A 63 -4.85 -19.43 11.27
CA GLY A 63 -5.30 -20.40 10.27
C GLY A 63 -4.84 -21.83 10.58
N ALA A 64 -4.30 -22.53 9.57
CA ALA A 64 -3.71 -23.86 9.68
C ALA A 64 -2.26 -23.85 9.19
N ASP A 65 -1.31 -23.97 10.10
CA ASP A 65 0.13 -23.88 9.82
C ASP A 65 0.66 -24.93 8.83
N LEU A 66 0.03 -26.12 8.76
CA LEU A 66 0.32 -27.11 7.73
C LEU A 66 0.07 -26.59 6.31
N GLY A 67 -0.85 -25.64 6.14
CA GLY A 67 -1.05 -24.95 4.86
C GLY A 67 0.18 -24.11 4.49
N TYR A 68 0.77 -23.40 5.46
CA TYR A 68 2.03 -22.65 5.27
C TYR A 68 3.18 -23.57 4.92
N CYS A 69 3.33 -24.69 5.68
CA CYS A 69 4.34 -25.71 5.40
C CYS A 69 4.23 -26.27 3.99
N ARG A 70 3.00 -26.55 3.53
CA ARG A 70 2.77 -27.17 2.21
C ARG A 70 3.34 -26.35 1.07
N VAL A 71 3.24 -25.02 1.14
CA VAL A 71 3.60 -24.12 0.03
C VAL A 71 4.94 -23.42 0.23
N LEU A 72 5.42 -23.26 1.46
CA LEU A 72 6.61 -22.47 1.76
C LEU A 72 7.82 -23.27 2.25
N ASN A 73 7.66 -24.54 2.65
CA ASN A 73 8.80 -25.37 3.06
C ASN A 73 9.87 -25.43 1.97
N GLY A 74 11.11 -25.46 2.40
CA GLY A 74 12.28 -25.39 1.53
C GLY A 74 12.60 -23.97 1.10
N GLN A 75 12.32 -23.62 -0.16
CA GLN A 75 12.72 -22.34 -0.75
C GLN A 75 12.08 -21.13 -0.05
N GLY A 76 10.78 -21.16 0.20
CA GLY A 76 10.06 -20.06 0.84
C GLY A 76 10.59 -19.78 2.24
N ASN A 77 10.74 -20.82 3.05
CA ASN A 77 11.30 -20.71 4.40
C ASN A 77 12.76 -20.27 4.41
N SER A 78 13.54 -20.67 3.43
CA SER A 78 14.92 -20.20 3.27
C SER A 78 14.95 -18.67 3.03
N ILE A 79 14.07 -18.15 2.15
CA ILE A 79 13.96 -16.71 1.87
C ILE A 79 13.51 -15.96 3.13
N ILE A 80 12.47 -16.44 3.81
CA ILE A 80 11.94 -15.83 5.05
C ILE A 80 13.00 -15.84 6.15
N SER A 81 13.68 -16.96 6.37
CA SER A 81 14.73 -17.09 7.37
C SER A 81 15.91 -16.15 7.08
N GLN A 82 16.35 -16.06 5.82
CA GLN A 82 17.40 -15.10 5.42
C GLN A 82 16.97 -13.65 5.63
N TYR A 83 15.72 -13.31 5.30
CA TYR A 83 15.18 -11.97 5.53
C TYR A 83 15.26 -11.59 7.00
N VAL A 84 14.77 -12.46 7.90
CA VAL A 84 14.79 -12.19 9.35
C VAL A 84 16.23 -12.13 9.86
N ARG A 85 17.08 -13.10 9.55
CA ARG A 85 18.48 -13.14 9.99
C ARG A 85 19.31 -11.91 9.56
N ARG A 86 18.94 -11.25 8.47
CA ARG A 86 19.57 -10.02 7.95
C ARG A 86 18.95 -8.73 8.49
N GLY A 87 18.20 -8.78 9.57
CA GLY A 87 17.61 -7.62 10.24
C GLY A 87 16.12 -7.39 9.93
N GLY A 88 15.47 -8.31 9.20
CA GLY A 88 14.02 -8.31 9.01
C GLY A 88 13.26 -8.62 10.29
N LYS A 89 11.96 -8.37 10.28
CA LYS A 89 11.06 -8.57 11.42
C LYS A 89 9.92 -9.50 11.05
N TYR A 90 9.56 -10.38 11.97
CA TYR A 90 8.48 -11.36 11.81
C TYR A 90 7.48 -11.21 12.94
N PHE A 91 6.17 -11.30 12.64
CA PHE A 91 5.12 -11.36 13.65
C PHE A 91 4.17 -12.51 13.30
N GLY A 92 4.10 -13.52 14.14
CA GLY A 92 3.23 -14.69 13.98
C GLY A 92 2.11 -14.71 15.01
N PHE A 93 0.87 -14.76 14.52
CA PHE A 93 -0.34 -14.91 15.33
C PHE A 93 -0.86 -16.35 15.24
N CYS A 94 -1.14 -17.02 16.36
CA CYS A 94 -1.72 -18.35 16.43
C CYS A 94 -1.03 -19.36 15.47
N ALA A 95 -1.61 -19.71 14.32
CA ALA A 95 -0.99 -20.57 13.33
C ALA A 95 0.36 -20.03 12.84
N GLY A 96 0.50 -18.71 12.67
CA GLY A 96 1.76 -18.06 12.34
C GLY A 96 2.81 -18.18 13.43
N ALA A 97 2.39 -18.33 14.70
CA ALA A 97 3.28 -18.59 15.81
C ALA A 97 3.73 -20.06 15.85
N TYR A 98 2.83 -21.03 15.66
CA TYR A 98 3.21 -22.44 15.50
C TYR A 98 4.22 -22.63 14.38
N TYR A 99 3.99 -21.97 13.25
CA TYR A 99 4.87 -22.01 12.08
C TYR A 99 6.26 -21.43 12.34
N GLY A 100 6.35 -20.40 13.22
CA GLY A 100 7.60 -19.76 13.64
C GLY A 100 8.41 -20.54 14.66
N CYS A 101 7.88 -21.61 15.27
CA CYS A 101 8.56 -22.43 16.28
C CYS A 101 9.43 -23.52 15.65
N LYS A 102 10.32 -24.12 16.46
CA LYS A 102 11.08 -25.31 16.06
C LYS A 102 10.19 -26.56 15.99
N LYS A 103 9.24 -26.68 16.92
CA LYS A 103 8.31 -27.81 17.00
C LYS A 103 6.90 -27.34 17.29
N CYS A 104 5.93 -27.92 16.60
CA CYS A 104 4.51 -27.79 16.87
C CYS A 104 3.99 -29.08 17.49
N GLU A 105 3.19 -28.95 18.55
CA GLU A 105 2.40 -30.01 19.17
C GLU A 105 0.99 -29.46 19.39
N PHE A 106 0.07 -29.77 18.48
CA PHE A 106 -1.29 -29.28 18.50
C PHE A 106 -2.28 -30.42 18.60
N GLU A 107 -3.25 -30.34 19.53
CA GLU A 107 -4.31 -31.33 19.79
C GLU A 107 -3.78 -32.77 19.94
N VAL A 108 -2.69 -32.93 20.68
CA VAL A 108 -2.05 -34.23 20.89
C VAL A 108 -3.02 -35.23 21.52
N GLY A 109 -3.19 -36.40 20.87
CA GLY A 109 -4.15 -37.44 21.28
C GLY A 109 -5.57 -37.26 20.68
N ASN A 110 -5.84 -36.17 19.99
CA ASN A 110 -7.11 -35.93 19.26
C ASN A 110 -6.90 -36.26 17.78
N THR A 111 -6.97 -37.54 17.44
CA THR A 111 -6.58 -38.07 16.12
C THR A 111 -7.08 -37.29 14.90
N PRO A 112 -8.32 -36.76 14.85
CA PRO A 112 -8.78 -35.96 13.68
C PRO A 112 -8.11 -34.61 13.53
N MET A 113 -7.58 -34.01 14.62
CA MET A 113 -7.03 -32.64 14.63
C MET A 113 -5.55 -32.59 15.00
N GLU A 114 -4.95 -33.75 15.37
CA GLU A 114 -3.57 -33.81 15.83
C GLU A 114 -2.57 -33.34 14.77
N VAL A 115 -1.74 -32.35 15.14
CA VAL A 115 -0.64 -31.87 14.32
C VAL A 115 0.64 -31.84 15.16
N ILE A 116 1.54 -32.78 14.89
CA ILE A 116 2.85 -32.86 15.52
C ILE A 116 3.93 -32.81 14.46
N GLY A 117 4.97 -32.00 14.68
CA GLY A 117 6.14 -32.03 13.79
C GLY A 117 7.04 -30.81 13.90
N SER A 118 8.20 -30.92 13.25
CA SER A 118 9.18 -29.86 13.16
C SER A 118 8.71 -28.77 12.19
N ARG A 119 9.18 -27.52 12.41
CA ARG A 119 9.00 -26.38 11.53
C ARG A 119 10.37 -25.81 11.15
N GLU A 120 10.53 -25.43 9.89
CA GLU A 120 11.82 -25.02 9.34
C GLU A 120 12.29 -23.65 9.81
N LEU A 121 11.35 -22.72 10.10
CA LEU A 121 11.72 -21.35 10.51
C LEU A 121 12.44 -21.32 11.84
N ALA A 122 11.94 -22.05 12.83
CA ALA A 122 12.56 -22.25 14.15
C ALA A 122 13.05 -20.94 14.80
N PHE A 123 12.30 -19.85 14.67
CA PHE A 123 12.62 -18.56 15.30
C PHE A 123 12.51 -18.67 16.81
N PHE A 124 11.48 -19.35 17.30
CA PHE A 124 11.44 -19.86 18.68
C PHE A 124 12.07 -21.26 18.69
N PRO A 125 13.17 -21.46 19.41
CA PRO A 125 13.92 -22.74 19.36
C PRO A 125 13.27 -23.89 20.12
N GLY A 126 12.12 -23.65 20.78
CA GLY A 126 11.35 -24.59 21.59
C GLY A 126 10.11 -25.14 20.88
N THR A 127 9.20 -25.67 21.70
CA THR A 127 7.93 -26.25 21.29
C THR A 127 6.79 -25.27 21.58
N CYS A 128 5.91 -25.05 20.59
CA CYS A 128 4.60 -24.45 20.82
C CYS A 128 3.57 -25.57 20.95
N ARG A 129 2.92 -25.64 22.12
CA ARG A 129 1.97 -26.72 22.47
C ARG A 129 0.57 -26.16 22.64
N GLY A 130 -0.40 -26.74 21.94
CA GLY A 130 -1.80 -26.32 21.96
C GLY A 130 -2.80 -27.41 21.58
N SER A 131 -4.10 -27.12 21.49
CA SER A 131 -4.67 -25.80 21.87
C SER A 131 -4.50 -25.54 23.37
N ALA A 132 -4.09 -24.33 23.75
CA ALA A 132 -3.86 -24.02 25.14
C ALA A 132 -5.12 -24.21 26.00
N PHE A 133 -6.30 -24.04 25.38
CA PHE A 133 -7.62 -24.30 25.98
C PHE A 133 -8.42 -25.20 25.03
N GLN A 134 -9.18 -26.13 25.58
CA GLN A 134 -10.00 -27.09 24.85
C GLN A 134 -11.20 -26.44 24.14
N GLY A 135 -11.76 -27.15 23.13
CA GLY A 135 -12.98 -26.81 22.45
C GLY A 135 -12.81 -26.25 21.05
N PHE A 136 -11.58 -26.06 20.58
CA PHE A 136 -11.28 -25.59 19.22
C PHE A 136 -11.87 -26.53 18.14
N GLN A 137 -12.45 -25.92 17.09
CA GLN A 137 -12.87 -26.61 15.87
C GLN A 137 -12.50 -25.77 14.65
N TYR A 138 -11.92 -26.40 13.62
CA TYR A 138 -11.59 -25.71 12.37
C TYR A 138 -12.83 -25.12 11.69
N ASN A 139 -12.66 -23.95 11.10
CA ASN A 139 -13.71 -23.20 10.38
C ASN A 139 -14.96 -22.89 11.24
N SER A 140 -14.78 -22.71 12.54
CA SER A 140 -15.85 -22.43 13.49
C SER A 140 -15.34 -21.49 14.59
N GLU A 141 -16.24 -20.71 15.17
CA GLU A 141 -15.99 -19.93 16.38
C GLU A 141 -16.13 -20.77 17.66
N THR A 142 -16.39 -22.06 17.53
CA THR A 142 -16.46 -22.99 18.67
C THR A 142 -15.11 -23.05 19.38
N GLY A 143 -15.10 -22.87 20.69
CA GLY A 143 -13.88 -22.78 21.53
C GLY A 143 -13.27 -21.38 21.59
N ALA A 144 -13.79 -20.42 20.84
CA ALA A 144 -13.36 -19.02 20.96
C ALA A 144 -13.64 -18.48 22.37
N ARG A 145 -12.71 -17.71 22.89
CA ARG A 145 -12.82 -17.09 24.22
C ARG A 145 -11.99 -15.81 24.34
N ALA A 146 -12.36 -14.96 25.28
CA ALA A 146 -11.55 -13.84 25.73
C ALA A 146 -10.60 -14.35 26.82
N VAL A 147 -9.30 -14.37 26.56
CA VAL A 147 -8.29 -14.81 27.52
C VAL A 147 -7.53 -13.61 28.07
N ARG A 148 -7.16 -13.71 29.34
CA ARG A 148 -6.31 -12.71 30.00
C ARG A 148 -4.85 -13.15 29.92
N ILE A 149 -3.97 -12.23 29.53
CA ILE A 149 -2.53 -12.42 29.54
C ILE A 149 -1.87 -11.38 30.45
N ASN A 150 -0.97 -11.83 31.32
CA ASN A 150 -0.17 -11.00 32.21
C ASN A 150 1.10 -10.55 31.45
N VAL A 151 1.28 -9.24 31.28
CA VAL A 151 2.37 -8.65 30.52
C VAL A 151 3.59 -8.43 31.42
N LYS A 152 4.76 -8.87 30.95
CA LYS A 152 6.05 -8.59 31.61
C LYS A 152 6.52 -7.18 31.25
N LYS A 153 6.16 -6.17 32.04
CA LYS A 153 6.46 -4.74 31.79
C LYS A 153 7.96 -4.48 31.55
N ASP A 154 8.83 -5.20 32.24
CA ASP A 154 10.27 -5.05 32.11
C ASP A 154 10.76 -5.39 30.68
N ALA A 155 10.08 -6.29 30.01
CA ALA A 155 10.37 -6.67 28.61
C ALA A 155 10.06 -5.54 27.61
N PHE A 156 9.29 -4.53 28.02
CA PHE A 156 8.86 -3.41 27.18
C PHE A 156 9.49 -2.07 27.57
N LYS A 157 10.60 -2.07 28.29
CA LYS A 157 11.31 -0.83 28.65
C LYS A 157 11.66 -0.03 27.38
N GLY A 158 11.22 1.22 27.34
CA GLY A 158 11.46 2.12 26.19
C GLY A 158 10.43 2.06 25.05
N THR A 159 9.37 1.23 25.15
CA THR A 159 8.33 1.13 24.10
C THR A 159 7.05 1.93 24.40
N GLY A 160 7.01 2.66 25.51
CA GLY A 160 5.83 3.41 25.96
C GLY A 160 5.11 2.76 27.15
N VAL A 161 3.89 3.20 27.39
CA VAL A 161 3.05 2.65 28.50
C VAL A 161 2.46 1.32 28.04
N VAL A 162 2.66 0.28 28.85
CA VAL A 162 2.13 -1.07 28.61
C VAL A 162 1.24 -1.48 29.77
N PRO A 163 0.03 -2.02 29.53
CA PRO A 163 -0.85 -2.51 30.57
C PRO A 163 -0.27 -3.73 31.30
N GLU A 164 -0.71 -3.99 32.52
CA GLU A 164 -0.30 -5.20 33.25
C GLU A 164 -0.99 -6.45 32.79
N VAL A 165 -2.25 -6.30 32.38
CA VAL A 165 -3.11 -7.40 31.90
C VAL A 165 -3.77 -6.97 30.60
N VAL A 166 -3.82 -7.87 29.64
CA VAL A 166 -4.50 -7.65 28.35
C VAL A 166 -5.53 -8.74 28.14
N THR A 167 -6.73 -8.36 27.77
CA THR A 167 -7.76 -9.28 27.28
C THR A 167 -7.59 -9.44 25.78
N SER A 168 -7.35 -10.68 25.32
CA SER A 168 -7.10 -10.98 23.91
C SER A 168 -8.05 -12.07 23.42
N TYR A 169 -8.45 -11.99 22.15
CA TYR A 169 -9.17 -13.08 21.51
C TYR A 169 -8.29 -14.32 21.43
N PHE A 170 -8.88 -15.48 21.63
CA PHE A 170 -8.22 -16.78 21.54
C PHE A 170 -9.11 -17.78 20.81
N ASN A 171 -8.55 -18.51 19.84
CA ASN A 171 -9.18 -19.66 19.22
C ASN A 171 -8.09 -20.58 18.64
N GLY A 172 -7.74 -21.65 19.35
CA GLY A 172 -6.79 -22.68 18.90
C GLY A 172 -5.30 -22.36 19.07
N GLY A 173 -4.91 -21.27 19.76
CA GLY A 173 -3.51 -20.95 19.94
C GLY A 173 -2.80 -21.81 20.98
N GLY A 174 -1.47 -21.72 21.05
CA GLY A 174 -0.62 -22.52 21.93
C GLY A 174 0.10 -21.73 23.03
N ALA A 175 0.81 -22.48 23.87
CA ALA A 175 1.77 -21.97 24.83
C ALA A 175 3.19 -22.32 24.42
N PHE A 176 4.15 -21.45 24.70
CA PHE A 176 5.57 -21.65 24.38
C PHE A 176 6.28 -22.35 25.54
N VAL A 177 6.58 -23.62 25.36
CA VAL A 177 7.20 -24.47 26.40
C VAL A 177 8.69 -24.15 26.50
N ASP A 178 9.19 -24.06 27.73
CA ASP A 178 10.60 -23.80 28.03
C ASP A 178 11.17 -22.51 27.42
N ALA A 179 10.33 -21.47 27.34
CA ALA A 179 10.71 -20.18 26.75
C ALA A 179 11.80 -19.45 27.58
N ASN A 180 11.99 -19.77 28.84
CA ASN A 180 13.01 -19.18 29.74
C ASN A 180 14.33 -19.92 29.77
N ASP A 181 14.62 -20.83 28.84
CA ASP A 181 15.93 -21.47 28.76
C ASP A 181 16.99 -20.37 28.54
N PRO A 182 17.94 -20.20 29.47
CA PRO A 182 18.96 -19.14 29.37
C PRO A 182 19.93 -19.32 28.19
N ASN A 183 19.94 -20.49 27.55
CA ASN A 183 20.74 -20.73 26.36
C ASN A 183 20.06 -20.23 25.07
N ASN A 184 18.80 -19.83 25.17
CA ASN A 184 18.03 -19.34 24.05
C ASN A 184 17.95 -17.82 24.10
N ASP A 185 18.09 -17.15 22.95
CA ASP A 185 17.95 -15.68 22.84
C ASP A 185 16.46 -15.29 22.72
N VAL A 186 15.69 -15.69 23.72
CA VAL A 186 14.24 -15.55 23.85
C VAL A 186 13.90 -14.71 25.07
N GLU A 187 12.96 -13.79 24.91
CA GLU A 187 12.41 -12.97 26.00
C GLU A 187 10.90 -13.20 26.07
N VAL A 188 10.41 -13.54 27.26
CA VAL A 188 8.98 -13.71 27.52
C VAL A 188 8.32 -12.35 27.63
N LEU A 189 7.30 -12.09 26.79
CA LEU A 189 6.55 -10.84 26.77
C LEU A 189 5.27 -10.89 27.59
N ALA A 190 4.56 -12.03 27.55
CA ALA A 190 3.34 -12.23 28.33
C ALA A 190 3.09 -13.71 28.61
N SER A 191 2.34 -14.00 29.68
CA SER A 191 1.93 -15.34 30.10
C SER A 191 0.43 -15.41 30.30
N TYR A 192 -0.20 -16.56 30.04
CA TYR A 192 -1.62 -16.76 30.32
C TYR A 192 -1.91 -16.65 31.82
N ASP A 193 -2.97 -15.98 32.16
CA ASP A 193 -3.45 -15.84 33.54
C ASP A 193 -4.11 -17.17 33.99
N ASP A 194 -5.00 -17.69 33.17
CA ASP A 194 -5.77 -18.89 33.42
C ASP A 194 -4.92 -20.19 33.41
N LYS A 195 -5.49 -21.25 34.00
CA LYS A 195 -4.93 -22.60 33.90
C LYS A 195 -5.09 -23.12 32.51
N LEU A 196 -4.00 -23.63 31.92
CA LEU A 196 -4.03 -24.25 30.60
C LEU A 196 -4.55 -25.70 30.68
N ASP A 197 -5.13 -26.15 29.58
CA ASP A 197 -5.58 -27.54 29.39
C ASP A 197 -4.46 -28.44 28.83
N VAL A 198 -3.31 -27.82 28.51
CA VAL A 198 -2.07 -28.52 28.09
C VAL A 198 -0.94 -28.20 29.05
N ASP A 199 0.10 -29.04 29.06
CA ASP A 199 1.33 -28.71 29.77
C ASP A 199 2.09 -27.60 29.03
N GLY A 200 1.86 -26.36 29.44
CA GLY A 200 2.49 -25.15 28.90
C GLY A 200 3.80 -24.76 29.58
N GLY A 201 4.35 -25.65 30.44
CA GLY A 201 5.49 -25.32 31.30
C GLY A 201 5.12 -24.43 32.48
N ALA A 202 6.10 -24.15 33.35
CA ALA A 202 5.88 -23.46 34.62
C ALA A 202 5.30 -22.03 34.48
N GLU A 203 5.66 -21.31 33.41
CA GLU A 203 5.27 -19.90 33.21
C GLU A 203 4.06 -19.69 32.32
N LYS A 204 3.49 -20.72 31.71
CA LYS A 204 2.32 -20.64 30.80
C LYS A 204 2.49 -19.54 29.76
N VAL A 205 3.60 -19.53 29.03
CA VAL A 205 4.01 -18.41 28.18
C VAL A 205 3.09 -18.28 26.96
N ALA A 206 2.50 -17.10 26.80
CA ALA A 206 1.56 -16.76 25.72
C ALA A 206 2.23 -16.00 24.56
N VAL A 207 3.26 -15.18 24.85
CA VAL A 207 3.92 -14.33 23.85
C VAL A 207 5.42 -14.30 24.11
N VAL A 208 6.20 -14.51 23.05
CA VAL A 208 7.66 -14.48 23.08
C VAL A 208 8.22 -13.51 22.05
N TYR A 209 9.36 -12.91 22.37
CA TYR A 209 10.24 -12.19 21.46
C TYR A 209 11.52 -13.01 21.30
N CYS A 210 11.87 -13.31 20.06
CA CYS A 210 13.04 -14.11 19.70
C CYS A 210 14.01 -13.28 18.89
N ARG A 211 15.27 -13.20 19.29
CA ARG A 211 16.32 -12.62 18.45
C ARG A 211 16.76 -13.64 17.42
N VAL A 212 16.85 -13.24 16.16
CA VAL A 212 17.19 -14.13 15.05
C VAL A 212 18.24 -13.47 14.17
N GLY A 213 19.51 -13.71 14.45
CA GLY A 213 20.61 -13.03 13.80
C GLY A 213 20.57 -11.53 14.07
N GLN A 214 20.47 -10.70 13.02
CA GLN A 214 20.33 -9.24 13.14
C GLN A 214 18.86 -8.79 13.26
N GLY A 215 17.92 -9.70 13.10
CA GLY A 215 16.48 -9.44 13.14
C GLY A 215 15.81 -9.97 14.38
N ALA A 216 14.47 -10.03 14.33
CA ALA A 216 13.67 -10.51 15.45
C ALA A 216 12.33 -11.06 14.99
N ALA A 217 11.74 -11.92 15.84
CA ALA A 217 10.38 -12.42 15.68
C ALA A 217 9.59 -12.23 16.98
N ILE A 218 8.32 -11.83 16.86
CA ILE A 218 7.33 -11.96 17.95
C ILE A 218 6.36 -13.07 17.54
N LEU A 219 6.11 -13.98 18.47
CA LEU A 219 5.15 -15.07 18.29
C LEU A 219 4.14 -15.01 19.43
N THR A 220 2.85 -15.11 19.10
CA THR A 220 1.77 -15.07 20.10
C THR A 220 0.78 -16.23 19.90
N GLY A 221 0.44 -16.92 20.96
CA GLY A 221 -0.62 -17.92 20.97
C GLY A 221 -2.02 -17.32 21.00
N THR A 222 -2.16 -16.01 21.28
CA THR A 222 -3.42 -15.29 21.23
C THR A 222 -3.54 -14.45 19.97
N HIS A 223 -4.68 -13.79 19.78
CA HIS A 223 -4.96 -12.91 18.67
C HIS A 223 -5.12 -11.44 19.12
N PRO A 224 -4.04 -10.75 19.49
CA PRO A 224 -4.12 -9.34 19.86
C PRO A 224 -4.51 -8.43 18.66
N GLU A 225 -4.44 -8.94 17.45
CA GLU A 225 -4.88 -8.25 16.24
C GLU A 225 -6.41 -8.23 16.08
N PHE A 226 -7.16 -9.10 16.77
CA PHE A 226 -8.62 -9.15 16.71
C PHE A 226 -9.25 -8.01 17.53
N ALA A 227 -9.86 -7.05 16.83
CA ALA A 227 -10.64 -5.99 17.46
C ALA A 227 -12.11 -6.43 17.63
N ALA A 228 -12.71 -6.16 18.78
CA ALA A 228 -14.10 -6.51 19.06
C ALA A 228 -15.08 -5.91 18.04
N ALA A 229 -14.81 -4.68 17.58
CA ALA A 229 -15.61 -3.98 16.58
C ALA A 229 -15.78 -4.74 15.25
N ASN A 230 -14.89 -5.68 14.95
CA ASN A 230 -14.89 -6.46 13.71
C ASN A 230 -15.44 -7.89 13.89
N LEU A 231 -15.96 -8.23 15.06
CA LEU A 231 -16.58 -9.51 15.35
C LEU A 231 -18.09 -9.38 15.26
N SER A 232 -18.73 -10.25 14.46
CA SER A 232 -20.17 -10.29 14.33
C SER A 232 -20.79 -11.10 15.47
N PRO A 233 -21.87 -10.63 16.13
CA PRO A 233 -22.57 -11.40 17.13
C PRO A 233 -23.08 -12.73 16.58
N HIS A 234 -22.88 -13.81 17.33
CA HIS A 234 -23.41 -15.14 17.02
C HIS A 234 -24.38 -15.59 18.11
N HIS A 235 -25.65 -15.80 17.76
CA HIS A 235 -26.69 -16.22 18.71
C HIS A 235 -26.64 -17.73 18.98
N ASP A 236 -26.04 -18.51 18.08
CA ASP A 236 -26.00 -19.98 18.17
C ASP A 236 -24.82 -20.50 19.01
N ILE A 237 -23.89 -19.61 19.42
CA ILE A 237 -22.70 -19.97 20.21
C ILE A 237 -22.83 -19.37 21.61
N ASN A 238 -23.02 -20.23 22.61
CA ASN A 238 -23.13 -19.79 24.00
C ASN A 238 -21.91 -19.02 24.46
N GLY A 239 -22.12 -17.81 25.03
CA GLY A 239 -21.06 -16.98 25.59
C GLY A 239 -20.27 -16.15 24.55
N TYR A 240 -20.56 -16.26 23.24
CA TYR A 240 -19.81 -15.53 22.23
C TYR A 240 -20.04 -14.00 22.31
N ASN A 241 -21.25 -13.58 22.60
CA ASN A 241 -21.56 -12.15 22.79
C ASN A 241 -20.90 -11.57 24.05
N ASP A 242 -20.78 -12.38 25.11
CA ASP A 242 -20.04 -11.98 26.33
C ASP A 242 -18.55 -11.87 26.06
N LEU A 243 -18.00 -12.74 25.19
CA LEU A 243 -16.63 -12.64 24.68
C LEU A 243 -16.42 -11.32 23.96
N ILE A 244 -17.31 -10.93 23.02
CA ILE A 244 -17.22 -9.65 22.30
C ILE A 244 -17.26 -8.48 23.27
N ALA A 245 -18.18 -8.49 24.24
CA ALA A 245 -18.26 -7.45 25.26
C ALA A 245 -16.99 -7.34 26.09
N SER A 246 -16.39 -8.47 26.47
CA SER A 246 -15.12 -8.51 27.22
C SER A 246 -13.95 -7.96 26.41
N LEU A 247 -13.86 -8.28 25.11
CA LEU A 247 -12.84 -7.74 24.22
C LEU A 247 -13.03 -6.24 23.98
N GLN A 248 -14.28 -5.77 23.89
CA GLN A 248 -14.58 -4.35 23.71
C GLN A 248 -14.16 -3.54 24.94
N ALA A 249 -14.44 -4.04 26.14
CA ALA A 249 -14.01 -3.41 27.38
C ALA A 249 -12.48 -3.33 27.51
N GLY A 250 -11.75 -4.30 26.95
CA GLY A 250 -10.27 -4.37 26.97
C GLY A 250 -9.57 -3.78 25.73
N ASP A 251 -10.27 -3.15 24.77
CA ASP A 251 -9.68 -2.75 23.47
C ASP A 251 -8.53 -1.74 23.61
N SER A 252 -8.62 -0.79 24.53
CA SER A 252 -7.55 0.19 24.80
C SER A 252 -6.25 -0.48 25.22
N ASP A 253 -6.33 -1.48 26.10
CA ASP A 253 -5.17 -2.22 26.60
C ASP A 253 -4.59 -3.14 25.52
N ARG A 254 -5.46 -3.79 24.74
CA ARG A 254 -5.08 -4.57 23.57
C ARG A 254 -4.30 -3.73 22.56
N VAL A 255 -4.81 -2.54 22.23
CA VAL A 255 -4.15 -1.59 21.31
C VAL A 255 -2.80 -1.14 21.85
N SER A 256 -2.73 -0.80 23.14
CA SER A 256 -1.48 -0.38 23.80
C SER A 256 -0.43 -1.49 23.79
N PHE A 257 -0.83 -2.72 24.04
CA PHE A 257 0.04 -3.90 23.97
C PHE A 257 0.56 -4.15 22.55
N LEU A 258 -0.32 -4.10 21.54
CA LEU A 258 0.07 -4.30 20.15
C LEU A 258 1.01 -3.19 19.66
N LYS A 259 0.77 -1.92 20.06
CA LYS A 259 1.70 -0.79 19.83
C LYS A 259 3.09 -1.09 20.41
N ALA A 260 3.13 -1.57 21.66
CA ALA A 260 4.40 -1.90 22.31
C ALA A 260 5.15 -3.05 21.61
N CYS A 261 4.44 -4.09 21.16
CA CYS A 261 5.03 -5.18 20.38
C CYS A 261 5.63 -4.66 19.06
N LEU A 262 4.92 -3.81 18.32
CA LEU A 262 5.40 -3.21 17.07
C LEU A 262 6.60 -2.29 17.31
N THR A 263 6.57 -1.48 18.37
CA THR A 263 7.71 -0.63 18.78
C THR A 263 8.92 -1.46 19.15
N LYS A 264 8.72 -2.56 19.89
CA LYS A 264 9.80 -3.51 20.25
C LYS A 264 10.45 -4.16 19.03
N LEU A 265 9.67 -4.40 17.98
CA LEU A 265 10.19 -4.82 16.67
C LEU A 265 10.88 -3.68 15.90
N GLY A 266 10.88 -2.46 16.43
CA GLY A 266 11.55 -1.30 15.84
C GLY A 266 10.73 -0.57 14.78
N LEU A 267 9.41 -0.72 14.77
CA LEU A 267 8.51 0.05 13.91
C LEU A 267 8.10 1.37 14.57
N GLU A 268 7.90 2.38 13.75
CA GLU A 268 7.32 3.66 14.19
C GLU A 268 5.80 3.56 14.18
N VAL A 269 5.20 3.53 15.37
CA VAL A 269 3.73 3.44 15.54
C VAL A 269 3.11 4.83 15.56
N SER A 270 1.91 4.96 14.99
CA SER A 270 1.12 6.18 15.10
C SER A 270 0.75 6.45 16.55
N GLN A 271 0.95 7.69 16.99
CA GLN A 271 0.56 8.14 18.33
C GLN A 271 -0.88 8.66 18.36
N GLU A 272 -1.46 8.93 17.19
CA GLU A 272 -2.84 9.39 17.09
C GLU A 272 -3.81 8.23 17.36
N SER A 273 -4.84 8.53 18.14
CA SER A 273 -5.94 7.58 18.45
C SER A 273 -7.01 7.56 17.36
N SER A 274 -6.77 8.25 16.24
CA SER A 274 -7.73 8.35 15.14
C SER A 274 -7.95 6.98 14.47
N GLY A 275 -9.22 6.63 14.30
CA GLY A 275 -9.64 5.46 13.52
C GLY A 275 -9.13 5.51 12.07
N VAL A 276 -9.32 4.43 11.33
CA VAL A 276 -9.00 4.41 9.89
C VAL A 276 -9.73 5.57 9.21
N PRO A 277 -9.04 6.42 8.42
CA PRO A 277 -9.68 7.58 7.80
C PRO A 277 -10.90 7.17 6.98
N SER A 278 -12.04 7.80 7.22
CA SER A 278 -13.21 7.65 6.35
C SER A 278 -12.93 8.27 4.98
N LEU A 279 -13.54 7.70 3.91
CA LEU A 279 -13.40 8.30 2.59
C LEU A 279 -14.07 9.69 2.59
N SER A 280 -13.42 10.65 1.94
CA SER A 280 -13.98 11.98 1.72
C SER A 280 -14.87 12.01 0.49
N ARG A 281 -15.66 13.09 0.36
CA ARG A 281 -16.34 13.41 -0.90
C ARG A 281 -15.33 13.66 -2.01
N LEU A 282 -15.75 13.36 -3.24
CA LEU A 282 -15.05 13.69 -4.47
C LEU A 282 -15.61 14.99 -5.04
N HIS A 283 -14.80 15.98 -5.28
CA HIS A 283 -15.20 17.27 -5.84
C HIS A 283 -14.86 17.31 -7.33
N LEU A 284 -15.87 17.23 -8.19
CA LEU A 284 -15.72 17.33 -9.63
C LEU A 284 -15.82 18.82 -10.04
N SER A 285 -14.79 19.32 -10.67
CA SER A 285 -14.69 20.71 -11.13
C SER A 285 -14.05 20.81 -12.51
N SER A 286 -14.24 21.93 -13.18
CA SER A 286 -13.61 22.23 -14.47
C SER A 286 -13.00 23.63 -14.47
N ILE A 287 -12.01 23.86 -15.33
CA ILE A 287 -11.37 25.18 -15.52
C ILE A 287 -12.40 26.27 -15.90
N VAL A 288 -13.45 25.88 -16.61
CA VAL A 288 -14.67 26.65 -16.86
C VAL A 288 -15.79 25.85 -16.19
N SER A 289 -16.34 26.36 -15.08
CA SER A 289 -17.25 25.59 -14.23
C SER A 289 -18.46 25.02 -14.99
N SER A 290 -19.03 25.76 -15.94
CA SER A 290 -20.16 25.30 -16.78
C SER A 290 -19.85 24.04 -17.61
N ASN A 291 -18.59 23.73 -17.90
CA ASN A 291 -18.24 22.53 -18.65
C ASN A 291 -18.47 21.23 -17.84
N VAL A 292 -18.71 21.35 -16.52
CA VAL A 292 -19.11 20.18 -15.69
C VAL A 292 -20.47 19.67 -16.14
N ASP A 293 -21.42 20.55 -16.51
CA ASP A 293 -22.74 20.18 -17.05
C ASP A 293 -22.59 19.38 -18.36
N ASP A 294 -21.72 19.84 -19.27
CA ASP A 294 -21.48 19.12 -20.54
C ASP A 294 -20.90 17.73 -20.31
N LEU A 295 -20.00 17.61 -19.31
CA LEU A 295 -19.43 16.32 -18.94
C LEU A 295 -20.50 15.41 -18.35
N LEU A 296 -21.35 15.89 -17.43
CA LEU A 296 -22.43 15.12 -16.82
C LEU A 296 -23.46 14.70 -17.87
N TYR A 297 -23.78 15.55 -18.85
CA TYR A 297 -24.63 15.20 -19.97
C TYR A 297 -24.06 14.04 -20.77
N SER A 298 -22.74 14.00 -20.96
CA SER A 298 -22.07 12.85 -21.61
C SER A 298 -22.16 11.54 -20.82
N TRP A 299 -22.49 11.58 -19.51
CA TRP A 299 -22.67 10.44 -18.62
C TRP A 299 -24.12 9.99 -18.49
N GLU A 300 -25.08 10.65 -19.14
CA GLU A 300 -26.53 10.40 -18.96
C GLU A 300 -26.90 8.93 -19.16
N ASP A 301 -26.25 8.23 -20.10
CA ASP A 301 -26.48 6.81 -20.38
C ASP A 301 -25.93 5.83 -19.31
N ILE A 302 -25.06 6.30 -18.42
CA ILE A 302 -24.53 5.51 -17.30
C ILE A 302 -25.07 5.94 -15.95
N ILE A 303 -25.85 7.03 -15.89
CA ILE A 303 -26.50 7.53 -14.67
C ILE A 303 -27.85 6.81 -14.52
N SER A 304 -28.08 6.25 -13.33
CA SER A 304 -29.37 5.71 -12.89
C SER A 304 -30.02 6.65 -11.87
N LYS A 305 -31.34 6.82 -11.94
CA LYS A 305 -32.11 7.61 -10.98
C LYS A 305 -32.86 6.67 -10.04
N GLU A 306 -32.59 6.80 -8.75
CA GLU A 306 -33.18 5.99 -7.68
C GLU A 306 -33.67 6.94 -6.58
N ASP A 307 -34.97 6.90 -6.25
CA ASP A 307 -35.62 7.76 -5.23
C ASP A 307 -35.37 9.28 -5.40
N GLY A 308 -35.14 9.72 -6.65
CA GLY A 308 -34.86 11.12 -6.98
C GLY A 308 -33.39 11.51 -6.93
N GLU A 309 -32.50 10.60 -6.51
CA GLU A 309 -31.04 10.77 -6.47
C GLU A 309 -30.37 10.11 -7.69
N GLU A 310 -29.20 10.58 -8.06
CA GLU A 310 -28.46 10.13 -9.24
C GLU A 310 -27.23 9.27 -8.87
N TYR A 311 -27.15 8.06 -9.45
CA TYR A 311 -26.06 7.12 -9.18
C TYR A 311 -25.40 6.64 -10.46
N ILE A 312 -24.08 6.38 -10.39
CA ILE A 312 -23.35 5.61 -11.39
C ILE A 312 -22.94 4.28 -10.74
N ARG A 313 -23.56 3.19 -11.20
CA ARG A 313 -23.18 1.83 -10.78
C ARG A 313 -22.15 1.28 -11.76
N ALA A 314 -20.90 1.46 -11.39
CA ALA A 314 -19.77 0.95 -12.16
C ALA A 314 -19.39 -0.49 -11.71
N GLU A 315 -18.34 -1.05 -12.29
CA GLU A 315 -17.97 -2.46 -12.07
C GLU A 315 -17.41 -2.72 -10.67
N HIS A 316 -16.78 -1.72 -10.08
CA HIS A 316 -16.10 -1.87 -8.78
C HIS A 316 -16.68 -0.94 -7.72
N ASP A 317 -17.11 0.25 -8.10
CA ASP A 317 -17.57 1.27 -7.18
C ASP A 317 -18.99 1.75 -7.55
N ILE A 318 -19.72 2.23 -6.54
CA ILE A 318 -20.97 2.95 -6.72
C ILE A 318 -20.69 4.42 -6.42
N PHE A 319 -21.03 5.31 -7.35
CA PHE A 319 -20.91 6.75 -7.19
C PHE A 319 -22.28 7.38 -7.05
N HIS A 320 -22.45 8.25 -6.07
CA HIS A 320 -23.61 9.09 -5.87
C HIS A 320 -23.28 10.52 -6.30
N LEU A 321 -24.05 11.09 -7.23
CA LEU A 321 -23.87 12.44 -7.72
C LEU A 321 -24.65 13.41 -6.83
N GLU A 322 -23.99 14.41 -6.28
CA GLU A 322 -24.56 15.40 -5.36
C GLU A 322 -24.29 16.83 -5.87
N LYS A 323 -25.28 17.72 -5.72
CA LYS A 323 -25.07 19.16 -5.95
C LYS A 323 -24.63 19.87 -4.66
N PRO A 324 -23.81 20.95 -4.73
CA PRO A 324 -23.34 21.69 -3.56
C PRO A 324 -24.47 22.22 -2.67
N GLU A 325 -25.60 22.54 -3.25
CA GLU A 325 -26.79 23.11 -2.57
C GLU A 325 -27.54 22.12 -1.69
N THR A 326 -27.38 20.83 -1.92
CA THR A 326 -27.97 19.76 -1.09
C THR A 326 -27.36 19.68 0.32
N ARG A 327 -26.42 20.52 0.67
CA ARG A 327 -25.76 20.59 1.99
C ARG A 327 -26.72 20.85 3.18
N TRP A 328 -27.91 21.39 2.95
CA TRP A 328 -28.87 21.75 4.01
C TRP A 328 -29.99 20.74 4.19
N CYS A 329 -30.06 19.68 3.42
CA CYS A 329 -31.00 18.59 3.67
C CYS A 329 -30.48 17.71 4.82
N MET A 330 -31.37 17.40 5.76
CA MET A 330 -31.23 16.61 7.01
C MET A 330 -30.36 15.32 6.93
N ASN A 331 -29.63 15.09 5.83
CA ASN A 331 -28.81 13.92 5.61
C ASN A 331 -27.48 13.96 6.38
N GLU A 332 -26.96 15.12 6.74
CA GLU A 332 -25.76 15.19 7.64
C GLU A 332 -26.05 14.64 9.03
N LEU A 333 -27.31 14.79 9.51
CA LEU A 333 -27.76 14.12 10.74
C LEU A 333 -27.98 12.63 10.53
N LYS A 334 -28.38 12.20 9.33
CA LYS A 334 -28.54 10.79 8.96
C LYS A 334 -27.18 10.11 8.76
N ASP A 335 -26.21 10.75 8.16
CA ASP A 335 -24.87 10.18 7.90
C ASP A 335 -24.05 9.94 9.17
N THR A 336 -24.34 10.68 10.23
CA THR A 336 -23.86 10.36 11.59
C THR A 336 -24.69 9.26 12.28
N LEU A 337 -25.86 8.92 11.71
CA LEU A 337 -26.81 7.98 12.30
C LEU A 337 -27.01 6.68 11.50
N THR A 338 -26.51 6.60 10.26
CA THR A 338 -26.82 5.46 9.37
C THR A 338 -25.61 4.81 8.72
N VAL A 339 -24.86 4.06 9.50
CA VAL A 339 -24.19 2.84 8.99
C VAL A 339 -25.13 1.62 9.15
N ASN A 340 -26.30 1.75 9.78
CA ASN A 340 -27.18 0.64 10.20
C ASN A 340 -28.52 0.49 9.47
N GLU A 341 -28.77 1.17 8.34
CA GLU A 341 -30.07 1.07 7.64
C GLU A 341 -30.08 0.22 6.36
N ILE A 342 -29.36 -0.90 6.31
CA ILE A 342 -29.65 -1.95 5.31
C ILE A 342 -30.51 -3.07 5.93
N THR A 343 -30.77 -3.06 7.24
CA THR A 343 -31.74 -3.95 7.88
C THR A 343 -32.74 -3.10 8.65
N GLY A 344 -33.97 -3.04 8.13
CA GLY A 344 -35.03 -2.19 8.65
C GLY A 344 -35.50 -2.55 10.06
N GLU A 345 -34.75 -2.16 11.08
CA GLU A 345 -35.22 -2.06 12.46
C GLU A 345 -34.62 -0.82 13.14
N LEU A 346 -35.51 0.06 13.56
CA LEU A 346 -35.21 1.26 14.34
C LEU A 346 -34.72 0.86 15.74
N THR A 347 -33.42 0.92 15.97
CA THR A 347 -32.84 0.90 17.31
C THR A 347 -32.25 2.25 17.67
N LYS A 348 -32.55 2.71 18.89
CA LYS A 348 -32.12 4.01 19.46
C LYS A 348 -30.60 4.17 19.45
N PRO A 349 -30.06 5.39 19.28
CA PRO A 349 -28.63 5.62 19.26
C PRO A 349 -28.00 5.31 20.61
N SER A 350 -27.21 4.25 20.68
CA SER A 350 -26.21 4.06 21.73
C SER A 350 -24.93 4.78 21.30
N SER A 351 -24.39 5.57 22.21
CA SER A 351 -23.11 6.28 22.05
C SER A 351 -21.94 5.31 22.08
N SER A 352 -21.72 4.59 20.98
CA SER A 352 -20.50 3.81 20.74
C SER A 352 -20.16 3.92 19.26
N THR A 353 -19.00 4.52 19.00
CA THR A 353 -18.40 4.59 17.68
C THR A 353 -18.11 3.18 17.17
N ASP A 354 -18.96 2.65 16.30
CA ASP A 354 -18.78 1.36 15.65
C ASP A 354 -17.59 1.47 14.67
N GLU A 355 -16.43 1.01 15.09
CA GLU A 355 -15.24 0.81 14.25
C GLU A 355 -15.32 -0.56 13.52
N ALA A 356 -16.39 -0.82 12.77
CA ALA A 356 -16.51 -2.00 11.94
C ALA A 356 -15.42 -2.03 10.83
N LEU A 357 -15.02 -3.23 10.41
CA LEU A 357 -14.12 -3.42 9.25
C LEU A 357 -14.71 -2.72 8.03
N ILE A 358 -14.13 -1.57 7.67
CA ILE A 358 -14.60 -0.81 6.51
C ILE A 358 -14.12 -1.54 5.24
N ASP A 359 -15.03 -2.20 4.56
CA ASP A 359 -14.81 -2.63 3.17
C ASP A 359 -15.06 -1.42 2.25
N TYR A 360 -13.98 -0.76 1.87
CA TYR A 360 -14.06 0.43 1.02
C TYR A 360 -14.67 0.17 -0.36
N THR A 361 -14.84 -1.08 -0.78
CA THR A 361 -15.51 -1.43 -2.05
C THR A 361 -17.03 -1.31 -1.93
N THR A 362 -17.57 -1.49 -0.73
CA THR A 362 -19.02 -1.40 -0.47
C THR A 362 -19.48 0.03 -0.15
N ILE A 363 -18.53 0.94 0.16
CA ILE A 363 -18.87 2.33 0.47
C ILE A 363 -19.22 3.08 -0.81
N VAL A 364 -20.41 3.67 -0.83
CA VAL A 364 -20.83 4.59 -1.89
C VAL A 364 -19.93 5.83 -1.89
N LYS A 365 -19.30 6.11 -3.03
CA LYS A 365 -18.44 7.28 -3.22
C LYS A 365 -19.27 8.46 -3.69
N ARG A 366 -19.24 9.55 -2.94
CA ARG A 366 -20.05 10.73 -3.22
C ARG A 366 -19.27 11.70 -4.09
N ILE A 367 -19.82 12.07 -5.25
CA ILE A 367 -19.26 13.05 -6.18
C ILE A 367 -20.09 14.32 -6.08
N THR A 368 -19.50 15.39 -5.54
CA THR A 368 -20.10 16.73 -5.54
C THR A 368 -19.72 17.43 -6.83
N THR A 369 -20.71 17.81 -7.65
CA THR A 369 -20.53 18.47 -8.95
C THR A 369 -20.52 19.98 -8.81
N HIS A 370 -19.46 20.65 -9.29
CA HIS A 370 -19.28 22.10 -9.16
C HIS A 370 -19.50 22.80 -10.50
N GLU A 371 -20.77 22.96 -10.87
CA GLU A 371 -21.23 23.50 -12.15
C GLU A 371 -21.14 25.03 -12.23
N GLN A 372 -21.28 25.76 -11.11
CA GLN A 372 -21.34 27.21 -11.07
C GLN A 372 -20.05 27.88 -10.57
N ALA A 373 -19.38 27.28 -9.62
CA ALA A 373 -18.16 27.80 -9.00
C ALA A 373 -17.24 26.65 -8.57
N TRP A 374 -15.97 26.93 -8.44
CA TRP A 374 -15.01 25.94 -7.91
C TRP A 374 -15.27 25.65 -6.43
N PRO A 375 -14.83 24.48 -5.93
CA PRO A 375 -14.94 24.15 -4.52
C PRO A 375 -14.36 25.23 -3.62
N GLU A 376 -15.11 25.60 -2.58
CA GLU A 376 -14.62 26.54 -1.57
C GLU A 376 -13.47 25.91 -0.75
N ALA A 377 -12.55 26.73 -0.25
CA ALA A 377 -11.43 26.28 0.57
C ALA A 377 -11.84 25.52 1.84
N LYS A 378 -13.05 25.78 2.38
CA LYS A 378 -13.60 25.01 3.52
C LYS A 378 -14.00 23.59 3.17
N ALA A 379 -14.36 23.34 1.90
CA ALA A 379 -14.73 22.01 1.42
C ALA A 379 -13.49 21.17 1.08
N THR A 380 -12.39 21.82 0.68
CA THR A 380 -11.13 21.18 0.28
C THR A 380 -9.95 21.92 0.92
N PRO A 381 -9.80 21.85 2.28
CA PRO A 381 -8.80 22.65 3.01
C PRO A 381 -7.35 22.31 2.64
N TYR A 382 -7.10 21.11 2.12
CA TYR A 382 -5.75 20.66 1.72
C TYR A 382 -5.46 20.83 0.22
N PHE A 383 -6.40 21.39 -0.57
CA PHE A 383 -6.20 21.61 -2.00
C PHE A 383 -6.89 22.91 -2.47
N ASN A 384 -6.13 23.79 -3.07
CA ASN A 384 -6.62 25.07 -3.57
C ASN A 384 -6.93 25.01 -5.07
N HIS A 385 -8.20 24.86 -5.43
CA HIS A 385 -8.66 24.78 -6.83
C HIS A 385 -8.35 26.06 -7.62
N HIS A 386 -8.43 27.24 -6.99
CA HIS A 386 -8.06 28.50 -7.63
C HIS A 386 -6.57 28.53 -8.01
N ALA A 387 -5.71 28.06 -7.11
CA ALA A 387 -4.28 27.98 -7.38
C ALA A 387 -3.96 27.01 -8.50
N PHE A 388 -4.67 25.84 -8.53
CA PHE A 388 -4.51 24.85 -9.59
C PHE A 388 -4.87 25.43 -10.97
N TYR A 389 -6.09 25.94 -11.14
CA TYR A 389 -6.56 26.45 -12.43
C TYR A 389 -5.84 27.72 -12.87
N SER A 390 -5.45 28.59 -11.95
CA SER A 390 -4.62 29.77 -12.27
C SER A 390 -3.25 29.37 -12.78
N SER A 391 -2.59 28.42 -12.11
CA SER A 391 -1.30 27.89 -12.56
C SER A 391 -1.41 27.17 -13.90
N LEU A 392 -2.50 26.44 -14.13
CA LEU A 392 -2.74 25.76 -15.41
C LEU A 392 -2.84 26.78 -16.56
N ARG A 393 -3.56 27.90 -16.36
CA ARG A 393 -3.66 28.98 -17.34
C ARG A 393 -2.30 29.67 -17.57
N GLU A 394 -1.55 29.92 -16.50
CA GLU A 394 -0.22 30.54 -16.57
C GLU A 394 0.75 29.68 -17.40
N TYR A 395 0.84 28.38 -17.10
CA TYR A 395 1.76 27.49 -17.81
C TYR A 395 1.37 27.29 -19.28
N ARG A 396 0.09 27.31 -19.63
CA ARG A 396 -0.39 27.26 -21.01
C ARG A 396 0.02 28.47 -21.86
N GLN A 397 0.28 29.61 -21.24
CA GLN A 397 0.83 30.76 -21.97
C GLN A 397 2.24 30.51 -22.48
N THR A 398 3.01 29.66 -21.78
CA THR A 398 4.37 29.31 -22.19
C THR A 398 4.42 28.01 -23.01
N ASP A 399 3.57 27.05 -22.66
CA ASP A 399 3.44 25.75 -23.34
C ASP A 399 2.21 25.78 -24.24
N THR A 400 2.33 26.44 -25.40
CA THR A 400 1.20 26.73 -26.30
C THR A 400 0.56 25.47 -26.94
N ASP A 401 1.23 24.34 -26.91
CA ASP A 401 0.66 23.04 -27.29
C ASP A 401 -0.22 22.40 -26.20
N ALA A 402 -0.21 22.95 -24.95
CA ALA A 402 -1.01 22.44 -23.85
C ALA A 402 -2.35 23.19 -23.75
N GLU A 403 -3.47 22.56 -24.10
CA GLU A 403 -4.78 23.19 -24.21
C GLU A 403 -5.86 22.53 -23.36
N GLU A 404 -5.82 21.21 -23.17
CA GLU A 404 -6.96 20.42 -22.68
C GLU A 404 -6.70 19.72 -21.35
N TRP A 405 -5.48 19.19 -21.12
CA TRP A 405 -5.22 18.33 -19.98
C TRP A 405 -5.28 19.12 -18.67
N GLY A 406 -6.06 18.58 -17.72
CA GLY A 406 -6.37 19.25 -16.45
C GLY A 406 -7.60 20.18 -16.52
N ASN A 407 -8.31 20.24 -17.67
CA ASN A 407 -9.57 20.97 -17.73
C ASN A 407 -10.60 20.44 -16.74
N TYR A 408 -10.60 19.14 -16.51
CA TYR A 408 -11.45 18.48 -15.53
C TYR A 408 -10.61 17.89 -14.42
N LEU A 409 -10.97 18.22 -13.19
CA LEU A 409 -10.34 17.69 -11.98
C LEU A 409 -11.40 17.10 -11.05
N MET A 410 -11.18 15.86 -10.61
CA MET A 410 -11.92 15.24 -9.52
C MET A 410 -10.97 15.08 -8.32
N TYR A 411 -11.22 15.83 -7.26
CA TYR A 411 -10.36 15.85 -6.09
C TYR A 411 -11.06 15.29 -4.85
N GLY A 412 -10.34 14.51 -4.04
CA GLY A 412 -10.79 14.11 -2.72
C GLY A 412 -9.64 14.09 -1.70
N GLU A 413 -9.94 14.42 -0.46
CA GLU A 413 -8.90 14.48 0.57
C GLU A 413 -8.41 13.09 0.97
N VAL A 414 -9.34 12.15 1.15
CA VAL A 414 -9.06 10.76 1.49
C VAL A 414 -9.77 9.86 0.51
N LEU A 415 -9.02 9.15 -0.31
CA LEU A 415 -9.53 8.23 -1.32
C LEU A 415 -8.98 6.81 -1.10
N THR A 416 -9.60 5.83 -1.72
CA THR A 416 -9.04 4.48 -1.81
C THR A 416 -7.74 4.50 -2.60
N SER A 417 -7.81 4.86 -3.88
CA SER A 417 -6.68 5.07 -4.77
C SER A 417 -7.16 5.85 -6.00
N THR A 418 -6.44 6.90 -6.38
CA THR A 418 -6.75 7.68 -7.59
C THR A 418 -6.71 6.83 -8.86
N ASN A 419 -5.81 5.84 -8.90
CA ASN A 419 -5.69 4.92 -10.03
C ASN A 419 -6.84 3.91 -10.05
N THR A 420 -7.17 3.29 -8.90
CA THR A 420 -8.23 2.27 -8.82
C THR A 420 -9.61 2.83 -9.16
N ILE A 421 -9.92 4.07 -8.72
CA ILE A 421 -11.18 4.75 -9.05
C ILE A 421 -11.39 4.86 -10.58
N LEU A 422 -10.31 5.01 -11.35
CA LEU A 422 -10.38 5.06 -12.80
C LEU A 422 -10.27 3.67 -13.44
N GLU A 423 -9.24 2.89 -13.07
CA GLU A 423 -8.89 1.62 -13.72
C GLU A 423 -9.96 0.53 -13.55
N LYS A 424 -10.63 0.49 -12.38
CA LYS A 424 -11.60 -0.58 -12.06
C LYS A 424 -13.04 -0.26 -12.44
N ASN A 425 -13.32 0.96 -12.90
CA ASN A 425 -14.67 1.43 -13.22
C ASN A 425 -14.77 1.77 -14.72
N PHE A 426 -14.81 0.74 -15.56
CA PHE A 426 -14.75 0.87 -17.02
C PHE A 426 -15.89 1.69 -17.62
N LYS A 427 -17.11 1.60 -17.06
CA LYS A 427 -18.24 2.44 -17.48
C LYS A 427 -17.92 3.91 -17.34
N LEU A 428 -17.43 4.32 -16.17
CA LEU A 428 -17.01 5.69 -15.93
C LEU A 428 -15.80 6.06 -16.79
N LEU A 429 -14.76 5.22 -16.82
CA LEU A 429 -13.54 5.48 -17.56
C LEU A 429 -13.80 5.74 -19.04
N SER A 430 -14.74 5.00 -19.66
CA SER A 430 -15.09 5.14 -21.07
C SER A 430 -15.68 6.50 -21.45
N LYS A 431 -16.16 7.27 -20.46
CA LYS A 431 -16.78 8.59 -20.62
C LYS A 431 -15.82 9.75 -20.34
N LEU A 432 -14.61 9.45 -19.88
CA LEU A 432 -13.67 10.48 -19.46
C LEU A 432 -12.80 10.95 -20.65
N PRO A 433 -12.66 12.28 -20.86
CA PRO A 433 -11.77 12.81 -21.89
C PRO A 433 -10.30 12.64 -21.51
N SER A 434 -9.42 12.69 -22.52
CA SER A 434 -7.97 12.77 -22.28
C SER A 434 -7.64 13.98 -21.41
N GLY A 435 -6.75 13.78 -20.41
CA GLY A 435 -6.38 14.82 -19.47
C GLY A 435 -7.33 14.97 -18.28
N PHE A 436 -8.45 14.21 -18.21
CA PHE A 436 -9.24 14.11 -16.99
C PHE A 436 -8.35 13.63 -15.85
N THR A 437 -8.34 14.34 -14.74
CA THR A 437 -7.40 14.06 -13.64
C THR A 437 -8.13 13.82 -12.33
N VAL A 438 -7.74 12.76 -11.62
CA VAL A 438 -8.13 12.50 -10.23
C VAL A 438 -6.93 12.79 -9.34
N ALA A 439 -7.10 13.62 -8.31
CA ALA A 439 -6.06 13.93 -7.34
C ALA A 439 -6.54 13.70 -5.91
N ALA A 440 -5.60 13.41 -5.02
CA ALA A 440 -5.91 13.17 -3.60
C ALA A 440 -4.83 13.74 -2.68
N THR A 441 -5.22 14.08 -1.45
CA THR A 441 -4.26 14.39 -0.39
C THR A 441 -3.70 13.13 0.26
N THR A 442 -4.55 12.11 0.46
CA THR A 442 -4.19 10.83 1.09
C THR A 442 -4.89 9.67 0.39
N GLN A 443 -4.23 8.53 0.31
CA GLN A 443 -4.81 7.28 -0.16
C GLN A 443 -4.73 6.19 0.93
N VAL A 444 -5.84 5.49 1.17
CA VAL A 444 -5.89 4.38 2.13
C VAL A 444 -5.44 3.05 1.52
N ALA A 445 -5.43 2.96 0.18
CA ALA A 445 -5.01 1.78 -0.57
C ALA A 445 -4.23 2.16 -1.84
N GLY A 446 -3.24 3.05 -1.72
CA GLY A 446 -2.42 3.50 -2.85
C GLY A 446 -1.69 2.33 -3.53
N ARG A 447 -1.62 2.33 -4.86
CA ARG A 447 -1.06 1.23 -5.66
C ARG A 447 0.25 1.63 -6.35
N GLY A 448 1.18 0.66 -6.40
CA GLY A 448 2.36 0.66 -7.26
C GLY A 448 2.28 -0.48 -8.29
N ARG A 449 3.36 -0.78 -8.99
CA ARG A 449 3.43 -1.90 -9.95
C ARG A 449 3.36 -3.25 -9.24
N GLY A 450 2.68 -4.21 -9.86
CA GLY A 450 2.46 -5.54 -9.29
C GLY A 450 1.67 -5.46 -7.99
N THR A 451 2.18 -6.05 -6.93
CA THR A 451 1.59 -6.04 -5.59
C THR A 451 2.09 -4.90 -4.70
N ASN A 452 2.96 -4.02 -5.21
CA ASN A 452 3.48 -2.92 -4.41
C ASN A 452 2.38 -1.92 -4.05
N VAL A 453 2.45 -1.38 -2.83
CA VAL A 453 1.60 -0.28 -2.38
C VAL A 453 2.42 1.01 -2.32
N TRP A 454 1.78 2.11 -2.72
CA TRP A 454 2.32 3.44 -2.59
C TRP A 454 1.82 4.08 -1.30
N VAL A 455 2.72 4.35 -0.37
CA VAL A 455 2.39 5.11 0.85
C VAL A 455 2.24 6.58 0.48
N SER A 456 1.11 7.15 0.86
CA SER A 456 0.73 8.51 0.50
C SER A 456 0.48 9.37 1.75
N PRO A 457 1.54 9.80 2.47
CA PRO A 457 1.37 10.73 3.57
C PRO A 457 0.96 12.11 3.04
N ALA A 458 0.30 12.90 3.88
CA ALA A 458 -0.03 14.28 3.55
C ALA A 458 1.23 15.05 3.10
N GLY A 459 1.10 15.84 2.05
CA GLY A 459 2.23 16.51 1.40
C GLY A 459 2.87 15.74 0.25
N SER A 460 2.42 14.50 -0.03
CA SER A 460 2.74 13.81 -1.29
C SER A 460 1.85 14.31 -2.42
N LEU A 461 2.41 14.53 -3.60
CA LEU A 461 1.62 14.68 -4.82
C LEU A 461 1.10 13.30 -5.24
N ILE A 462 -0.21 13.20 -5.39
CA ILE A 462 -0.91 11.97 -5.76
C ILE A 462 -1.93 12.32 -6.81
N MET A 463 -1.75 11.81 -8.01
CA MET A 463 -2.71 12.01 -9.11
C MET A 463 -2.76 10.82 -10.05
N SER A 464 -3.87 10.69 -10.77
CA SER A 464 -4.00 9.81 -11.93
C SER A 464 -4.69 10.57 -13.05
N THR A 465 -4.19 10.47 -14.27
CA THR A 465 -4.77 11.12 -15.45
C THR A 465 -5.13 10.10 -16.51
N VAL A 466 -6.20 10.37 -17.27
CA VAL A 466 -6.69 9.53 -18.37
C VAL A 466 -6.06 9.99 -19.68
N ILE A 467 -5.62 9.05 -20.51
CA ILE A 467 -5.12 9.30 -21.87
C ILE A 467 -5.82 8.33 -22.82
N ASN A 468 -6.64 8.87 -23.72
CA ASN A 468 -7.29 8.09 -24.76
C ASN A 468 -6.37 8.06 -26.00
N HIS A 469 -5.60 6.98 -26.14
CA HIS A 469 -4.65 6.83 -27.24
C HIS A 469 -5.29 6.07 -28.40
N PRO A 470 -5.38 6.67 -29.63
CA PRO A 470 -6.04 6.03 -30.76
C PRO A 470 -5.40 4.69 -31.13
N GLY A 471 -6.22 3.63 -31.25
CA GLY A 471 -5.75 2.26 -31.50
C GLY A 471 -4.97 2.12 -32.80
N HIS A 472 -5.34 2.89 -33.84
CA HIS A 472 -4.64 2.87 -35.13
C HIS A 472 -3.21 3.43 -35.07
N LEU A 473 -2.88 4.19 -34.03
CA LEU A 473 -1.54 4.73 -33.79
C LEU A 473 -0.65 3.77 -32.97
N ALA A 474 -1.20 2.78 -32.30
CA ALA A 474 -0.47 1.96 -31.32
C ALA A 474 0.76 1.23 -31.88
N VAL A 475 0.76 0.88 -33.17
CA VAL A 475 1.92 0.25 -33.86
C VAL A 475 3.03 1.27 -34.08
N SER A 476 2.71 2.47 -34.59
CA SER A 476 3.68 3.52 -34.88
C SER A 476 4.00 4.44 -33.72
N ARG A 477 3.17 4.41 -32.71
CA ARG A 477 3.24 5.18 -31.46
C ARG A 477 2.95 4.24 -30.28
N PRO A 478 3.87 3.32 -29.94
CA PRO A 478 3.62 2.31 -28.92
C PRO A 478 3.30 2.92 -27.56
N ILE A 479 2.25 2.41 -26.92
CA ILE A 479 1.72 2.93 -25.65
C ILE A 479 2.73 2.92 -24.50
N VAL A 480 3.70 2.01 -24.54
CA VAL A 480 4.77 1.92 -23.52
C VAL A 480 5.57 3.23 -23.41
N PHE A 481 5.71 4.01 -24.48
CA PHE A 481 6.43 5.26 -24.47
C PHE A 481 5.71 6.36 -23.69
N ILE A 482 4.39 6.26 -23.49
CA ILE A 482 3.62 7.23 -22.71
C ILE A 482 4.13 7.29 -21.26
N GLN A 483 4.53 6.15 -20.69
CA GLN A 483 5.16 6.12 -19.36
C GLN A 483 6.52 6.87 -19.35
N TYR A 484 7.30 6.80 -20.43
CA TYR A 484 8.57 7.51 -20.52
C TYR A 484 8.37 9.01 -20.75
N LEU A 485 7.36 9.39 -21.55
CA LEU A 485 6.95 10.79 -21.69
C LEU A 485 6.53 11.39 -20.34
N ALA A 486 5.77 10.62 -19.53
CA ALA A 486 5.40 11.04 -18.19
C ALA A 486 6.63 11.23 -17.28
N ALA A 487 7.59 10.31 -17.37
CA ALA A 487 8.83 10.44 -16.59
C ALA A 487 9.60 11.73 -16.96
N VAL A 488 9.74 12.02 -18.25
CA VAL A 488 10.36 13.27 -18.75
C VAL A 488 9.55 14.48 -18.31
N ALA A 489 8.20 14.44 -18.48
CA ALA A 489 7.31 15.52 -18.09
C ALA A 489 7.45 15.89 -16.60
N ILE A 490 7.53 14.89 -15.73
CA ILE A 490 7.69 15.11 -14.29
C ILE A 490 9.02 15.82 -13.98
N VAL A 491 10.15 15.34 -14.51
CA VAL A 491 11.45 15.98 -14.25
C VAL A 491 11.47 17.38 -14.84
N GLN A 492 10.96 17.58 -16.05
CA GLN A 492 10.86 18.90 -16.65
C GLN A 492 9.93 19.83 -15.82
N ALA A 493 8.79 19.33 -15.34
CA ALA A 493 7.88 20.09 -14.50
C ALA A 493 8.53 20.54 -13.19
N ILE A 494 9.31 19.67 -12.55
CA ILE A 494 10.08 20.02 -11.34
C ILE A 494 11.11 21.09 -11.64
N LYS A 495 11.90 20.93 -12.70
CA LYS A 495 12.99 21.85 -13.07
C LYS A 495 12.50 23.18 -13.64
N THR A 496 11.31 23.21 -14.23
CA THR A 496 10.68 24.42 -14.78
C THR A 496 9.47 24.89 -13.97
N TYR A 497 9.42 24.50 -12.69
CA TYR A 497 8.36 24.89 -11.76
C TYR A 497 8.32 26.40 -11.53
N ASP A 498 9.50 26.97 -11.33
CA ASP A 498 9.71 28.42 -11.21
C ASP A 498 11.20 28.72 -11.40
N THR A 499 11.57 30.02 -11.37
CA THR A 499 12.98 30.44 -11.44
C THR A 499 13.80 29.85 -10.28
N GLY A 500 14.94 29.24 -10.59
CA GLY A 500 15.86 28.67 -9.61
C GLY A 500 15.65 27.17 -9.29
N TYR A 501 14.58 26.53 -9.81
CA TYR A 501 14.32 25.10 -9.60
C TYR A 501 15.05 24.18 -10.62
N ASP A 502 15.65 24.76 -11.65
CA ASP A 502 16.33 24.05 -12.76
C ASP A 502 17.49 23.17 -12.32
N GLN A 503 18.16 23.52 -11.21
CA GLN A 503 19.32 22.80 -10.66
C GLN A 503 18.96 21.64 -9.71
N LEU A 504 17.69 21.36 -9.48
CA LEU A 504 17.30 20.30 -8.55
C LEU A 504 17.80 18.92 -9.05
N PRO A 505 18.46 18.13 -8.18
CA PRO A 505 19.15 16.89 -8.56
C PRO A 505 18.15 15.73 -8.61
N VAL A 506 17.17 15.81 -9.53
CA VAL A 506 16.17 14.77 -9.78
C VAL A 506 16.57 13.99 -11.03
N LYS A 507 16.46 12.67 -10.97
CA LYS A 507 16.86 11.74 -12.02
C LYS A 507 15.83 10.63 -12.20
N LEU A 508 15.90 9.97 -13.35
CA LEU A 508 15.03 8.87 -13.75
C LEU A 508 15.74 7.52 -13.62
N LYS A 509 15.08 6.55 -13.02
CA LYS A 509 15.49 5.15 -13.05
C LYS A 509 14.50 4.34 -13.87
N TRP A 510 15.00 3.70 -14.93
CA TRP A 510 14.19 2.81 -15.75
C TRP A 510 13.52 1.71 -14.89
N PRO A 511 12.24 1.35 -15.17
CA PRO A 511 11.39 1.92 -16.23
C PRO A 511 10.52 3.10 -15.75
N ASN A 512 10.26 3.27 -14.45
CA ASN A 512 9.13 4.09 -13.97
C ASN A 512 9.39 4.80 -12.64
N ASP A 513 10.63 4.86 -12.19
CA ASP A 513 10.97 5.42 -10.88
C ASP A 513 11.65 6.79 -11.00
N ILE A 514 11.30 7.67 -10.06
CA ILE A 514 11.88 9.00 -9.92
C ILE A 514 12.75 9.01 -8.66
N TYR A 515 13.99 9.45 -8.81
CA TYR A 515 14.99 9.51 -7.77
C TYR A 515 15.48 10.93 -7.57
N ALA A 516 15.90 11.24 -6.34
CA ALA A 516 16.59 12.48 -6.02
C ALA A 516 17.85 12.20 -5.22
N ARG A 517 18.82 13.10 -5.28
CA ARG A 517 20.03 13.03 -4.45
C ARG A 517 19.62 13.10 -2.98
N ASP A 518 20.18 12.24 -2.12
CA ASP A 518 19.89 12.29 -0.68
C ASP A 518 20.55 13.54 -0.07
N PRO A 519 19.79 14.49 0.52
CA PRO A 519 20.38 15.67 1.16
C PRO A 519 21.35 15.34 2.29
N ARG A 520 21.18 14.18 2.94
CA ARG A 520 22.04 13.71 4.05
C ARG A 520 23.29 12.99 3.58
N ASN A 521 23.26 12.45 2.36
CA ASN A 521 24.38 11.77 1.73
C ASN A 521 24.41 12.07 0.22
N PRO A 522 25.06 13.16 -0.20
CA PRO A 522 25.09 13.60 -1.60
C PRO A 522 25.67 12.60 -2.61
N SER A 523 26.34 11.55 -2.15
CA SER A 523 26.83 10.47 -3.03
C SER A 523 25.77 9.43 -3.40
N THR A 524 24.59 9.48 -2.76
CA THR A 524 23.51 8.50 -2.96
C THR A 524 22.25 9.15 -3.52
N TYR A 525 21.45 8.34 -4.22
CA TYR A 525 20.14 8.71 -4.70
C TYR A 525 19.07 7.86 -4.00
N VAL A 526 17.92 8.47 -3.69
CA VAL A 526 16.79 7.82 -3.05
C VAL A 526 15.55 7.98 -3.91
N LYS A 527 14.66 6.99 -3.89
CA LYS A 527 13.40 7.05 -4.62
C LYS A 527 12.48 8.06 -3.96
N ILE A 528 11.98 9.00 -4.76
CA ILE A 528 11.01 10.03 -4.34
C ILE A 528 9.68 9.93 -5.07
N GLY A 529 9.60 9.16 -6.15
CA GLY A 529 8.37 9.05 -6.93
C GLY A 529 8.33 7.80 -7.78
N GLY A 530 7.15 7.55 -8.34
CA GLY A 530 6.90 6.46 -9.25
C GLY A 530 5.71 6.72 -10.15
N ILE A 531 5.70 6.03 -11.27
CA ILE A 531 4.66 6.07 -12.30
C ILE A 531 4.03 4.68 -12.41
N LEU A 532 2.70 4.63 -12.41
CA LEU A 532 1.91 3.42 -12.66
C LEU A 532 1.06 3.65 -13.91
N SER A 533 1.23 2.82 -14.92
CA SER A 533 0.45 2.89 -16.15
C SER A 533 -0.36 1.60 -16.33
N ASN A 534 -1.68 1.74 -16.33
CA ASN A 534 -2.63 0.67 -16.65
C ASN A 534 -3.35 1.02 -17.93
N CYS A 535 -3.69 0.01 -18.73
CA CYS A 535 -4.26 0.22 -20.04
C CYS A 535 -5.38 -0.78 -20.30
N VAL A 536 -6.48 -0.29 -20.86
CA VAL A 536 -7.62 -1.09 -21.36
C VAL A 536 -7.91 -0.66 -22.80
N TYR A 537 -8.17 -1.63 -23.67
CA TYR A 537 -8.61 -1.35 -25.05
C TYR A 537 -10.14 -1.31 -25.11
N SER A 538 -10.71 -0.22 -25.57
CA SER A 538 -12.14 -0.05 -25.74
C SER A 538 -12.46 0.88 -26.89
N SER A 539 -13.50 0.57 -27.67
CA SER A 539 -14.03 1.44 -28.73
C SER A 539 -12.98 2.01 -29.70
N GLY A 540 -11.99 1.18 -30.08
CA GLY A 540 -10.95 1.61 -31.05
C GLY A 540 -9.83 2.46 -30.46
N SER A 541 -9.78 2.65 -29.14
CA SER A 541 -8.75 3.40 -28.43
C SER A 541 -8.21 2.63 -27.24
N TYR A 542 -6.96 2.89 -26.89
CA TYR A 542 -6.36 2.48 -25.65
C TYR A 542 -6.62 3.53 -24.58
N GLN A 543 -7.42 3.19 -23.57
CA GLN A 543 -7.66 4.04 -22.41
C GLN A 543 -6.57 3.76 -21.38
N ILE A 544 -5.69 4.71 -21.20
CA ILE A 544 -4.53 4.60 -20.31
C ILE A 544 -4.82 5.42 -19.04
N VAL A 545 -4.72 4.76 -17.89
CA VAL A 545 -4.76 5.42 -16.58
C VAL A 545 -3.33 5.53 -16.08
N LEU A 546 -2.83 6.76 -16.03
CA LEU A 546 -1.46 7.07 -15.65
C LEU A 546 -1.43 7.64 -14.23
N GLY A 547 -1.06 6.80 -13.25
CA GLY A 547 -0.88 7.20 -11.85
C GLY A 547 0.51 7.75 -11.59
N ILE A 548 0.59 8.86 -10.87
CA ILE A 548 1.83 9.55 -10.50
C ILE A 548 1.82 9.81 -9.00
N GLY A 549 2.84 9.31 -8.31
CA GLY A 549 3.09 9.58 -6.90
C GLY A 549 4.46 10.20 -6.69
N ILE A 550 4.56 11.34 -6.00
CA ILE A 550 5.82 12.04 -5.73
C ILE A 550 5.84 12.56 -4.29
N ASN A 551 6.90 12.29 -3.56
CA ASN A 551 7.16 12.91 -2.28
C ASN A 551 7.53 14.37 -2.50
N THR A 552 6.63 15.29 -2.17
CA THR A 552 6.76 16.72 -2.50
C THR A 552 7.11 17.57 -1.29
N THR A 553 6.19 17.73 -0.35
CA THR A 553 6.39 18.51 0.89
C THR A 553 6.42 17.65 2.15
N ASN A 554 6.12 16.37 2.02
CA ASN A 554 6.13 15.41 3.14
C ASN A 554 7.54 15.19 3.68
N GLY A 555 7.73 15.41 4.98
CA GLY A 555 9.06 15.27 5.62
C GLY A 555 9.54 13.83 5.82
N ARG A 556 8.63 12.85 5.81
CA ARG A 556 8.87 11.42 6.05
C ARG A 556 7.88 10.57 5.26
N PRO A 557 8.17 9.31 4.99
CA PRO A 557 9.24 8.44 5.51
C PRO A 557 10.56 8.50 4.71
N THR A 558 10.56 9.08 3.49
CA THR A 558 11.75 9.26 2.64
C THR A 558 12.05 10.75 2.45
N THR A 559 13.05 11.10 1.63
CA THR A 559 13.24 12.49 1.23
C THR A 559 12.12 12.97 0.31
N SER A 560 11.94 14.26 0.21
CA SER A 560 10.94 14.94 -0.61
C SER A 560 11.58 16.02 -1.46
N LEU A 561 10.83 16.60 -2.40
CA LEU A 561 11.31 17.70 -3.23
C LEU A 561 11.70 18.92 -2.38
N ASP A 562 10.90 19.26 -1.38
CA ASP A 562 11.21 20.40 -0.49
C ASP A 562 12.52 20.23 0.28
N ALA A 563 12.87 18.99 0.62
CA ALA A 563 14.15 18.70 1.30
C ALA A 563 15.38 18.95 0.41
N LEU A 564 15.20 19.14 -0.90
CA LEU A 564 16.26 19.45 -1.87
C LEU A 564 16.39 20.94 -2.13
N LEU A 565 15.43 21.76 -1.69
CA LEU A 565 15.37 23.16 -1.99
C LEU A 565 16.50 23.94 -1.27
N PRO A 566 17.20 24.83 -1.97
CA PRO A 566 17.99 25.85 -1.30
C PRO A 566 17.13 26.71 -0.36
N PRO A 567 17.68 27.23 0.75
CA PRO A 567 16.89 27.95 1.76
C PRO A 567 16.15 29.19 1.27
N HIS A 568 16.55 29.77 0.13
CA HIS A 568 15.94 30.96 -0.45
C HIS A 568 14.78 30.68 -1.40
N LEU A 569 14.55 29.42 -1.78
CA LEU A 569 13.43 29.05 -2.64
C LEU A 569 12.20 28.66 -1.82
N PRO A 570 11.01 29.07 -2.24
CA PRO A 570 9.78 28.68 -1.57
C PRO A 570 9.46 27.20 -1.76
N SER A 571 8.71 26.64 -0.81
CA SER A 571 8.24 25.26 -0.89
C SER A 571 7.35 25.03 -2.11
N PHE A 572 7.36 23.79 -2.62
CA PHE A 572 6.45 23.39 -3.69
C PHE A 572 4.99 23.46 -3.23
N ARG A 573 4.13 23.88 -4.14
CA ARG A 573 2.67 23.77 -4.01
C ARG A 573 2.18 22.65 -4.90
N ILE A 574 1.48 21.71 -4.32
CA ILE A 574 1.03 20.49 -5.03
C ILE A 574 0.17 20.87 -6.24
N GLU A 575 -0.74 21.82 -6.09
CA GLU A 575 -1.62 22.30 -7.14
C GLU A 575 -0.83 22.85 -8.35
N LYS A 576 0.17 23.69 -8.08
CA LYS A 576 1.02 24.29 -9.12
C LYS A 576 1.86 23.22 -9.81
N LEU A 577 2.37 22.24 -9.05
CA LEU A 577 3.17 21.13 -9.61
C LEU A 577 2.32 20.19 -10.46
N ILE A 578 1.09 19.84 -10.03
CA ILE A 578 0.14 19.06 -10.84
C ILE A 578 -0.15 19.77 -12.17
N ALA A 579 -0.48 21.07 -12.11
CA ALA A 579 -0.74 21.87 -13.31
C ALA A 579 0.47 21.84 -14.27
N ARG A 580 1.70 21.98 -13.73
CA ARG A 580 2.92 21.95 -14.52
C ARG A 580 3.19 20.59 -15.16
N ILE A 581 2.97 19.51 -14.41
CA ILE A 581 3.12 18.13 -14.94
C ILE A 581 2.15 17.91 -16.10
N LEU A 582 0.87 18.30 -15.95
CA LEU A 582 -0.15 18.09 -16.98
C LEU A 582 0.17 18.86 -18.25
N THR A 583 0.57 20.13 -18.17
CA THR A 583 0.93 20.94 -19.35
C THR A 583 2.16 20.37 -20.06
N ARG A 584 3.20 19.97 -19.34
CA ARG A 584 4.39 19.34 -19.93
C ARG A 584 4.06 18.01 -20.59
N LEU A 585 3.25 17.19 -19.90
CA LEU A 585 2.88 15.86 -20.43
C LEU A 585 2.01 15.98 -21.70
N GLU A 586 1.06 16.89 -21.71
CA GLU A 586 0.25 17.16 -22.91
C GLU A 586 1.11 17.59 -24.11
N THR A 587 2.02 18.54 -23.90
CA THR A 587 2.96 19.01 -24.93
C THR A 587 3.81 17.86 -25.49
N LEU A 588 4.38 17.03 -24.60
CA LEU A 588 5.19 15.88 -25.03
C LEU A 588 4.36 14.80 -25.72
N TYR A 589 3.14 14.56 -25.25
CA TYR A 589 2.22 13.59 -25.85
C TYR A 589 1.77 14.06 -27.24
N LYS A 590 1.41 15.33 -27.45
CA LYS A 590 1.07 15.87 -28.77
C LYS A 590 2.25 15.76 -29.75
N LYS A 591 3.49 16.02 -29.30
CA LYS A 591 4.71 15.78 -30.08
C LYS A 591 4.85 14.31 -30.45
N PHE A 592 4.67 13.42 -29.51
CA PHE A 592 4.76 11.96 -29.72
C PHE A 592 3.70 11.47 -30.71
N VAL A 593 2.46 11.91 -30.59
CA VAL A 593 1.39 11.55 -31.55
C VAL A 593 1.73 12.01 -32.96
N ARG A 594 2.27 13.22 -33.13
CA ARG A 594 2.63 13.78 -34.43
C ARG A 594 3.85 13.08 -35.05
N PHE A 595 4.92 12.90 -34.28
CA PHE A 595 6.24 12.55 -34.84
C PHE A 595 6.80 11.21 -34.35
N GLY A 596 6.14 10.54 -33.37
CA GLY A 596 6.65 9.34 -32.71
C GLY A 596 7.66 9.64 -31.62
N PHE A 597 8.30 8.59 -31.10
CA PHE A 597 9.36 8.73 -30.10
C PHE A 597 10.66 9.13 -30.80
N THR A 598 10.76 10.42 -31.10
CA THR A 598 11.89 11.00 -31.84
C THR A 598 13.20 10.93 -31.04
N ARG A 599 14.33 11.12 -31.76
CA ARG A 599 15.66 11.23 -31.09
C ARG A 599 15.73 12.37 -30.08
N GLU A 600 14.94 13.44 -30.25
CA GLU A 600 14.84 14.54 -29.29
C GLU A 600 14.20 14.06 -27.98
N LEU A 601 13.07 13.34 -28.06
CA LEU A 601 12.37 12.76 -26.90
C LEU A 601 13.24 11.69 -26.23
N GLU A 602 13.88 10.86 -27.01
CA GLU A 602 14.81 9.83 -26.52
C GLU A 602 16.01 10.46 -25.76
N ARG A 603 16.60 11.53 -26.32
CA ARG A 603 17.68 12.27 -25.65
C ARG A 603 17.19 12.91 -24.36
N SER A 604 16.03 13.56 -24.35
CA SER A 604 15.44 14.15 -23.15
C SER A 604 15.23 13.11 -22.04
N TYR A 605 14.93 11.86 -22.41
CA TYR A 605 14.81 10.77 -21.45
C TYR A 605 16.17 10.33 -20.89
N TYR A 606 17.21 10.18 -21.77
CA TYR A 606 18.53 9.72 -21.35
C TYR A 606 19.33 10.77 -20.58
N ASP A 607 19.15 12.06 -20.85
CA ASP A 607 19.81 13.16 -20.12
C ASP A 607 19.45 13.15 -18.63
N GLU A 608 18.28 12.61 -18.31
CA GLU A 608 17.81 12.50 -16.92
C GLU A 608 18.04 11.11 -16.30
N TRP A 609 18.67 10.20 -17.02
CA TRP A 609 18.92 8.86 -16.50
C TRP A 609 19.95 8.84 -15.36
N LEU A 610 19.63 8.06 -14.32
CA LEU A 610 20.52 7.78 -13.20
C LEU A 610 21.61 6.75 -13.57
N HIS A 611 21.35 5.89 -14.55
CA HIS A 611 22.13 4.69 -14.86
C HIS A 611 22.68 4.63 -16.31
N GLY A 612 22.77 5.76 -16.99
CA GLY A 612 23.34 5.81 -18.34
C GLY A 612 24.77 5.29 -18.40
N ARG A 613 25.06 4.36 -19.31
CA ARG A 613 26.36 3.67 -19.49
C ARG A 613 26.87 2.86 -18.29
N GLN A 614 26.01 2.61 -17.28
CA GLN A 614 26.39 1.76 -16.15
C GLN A 614 26.68 0.34 -16.60
N VAL A 615 27.75 -0.25 -16.06
CA VAL A 615 28.06 -1.68 -16.22
C VAL A 615 27.24 -2.46 -15.20
N VAL A 616 26.56 -3.48 -15.68
CA VAL A 616 25.67 -4.33 -14.88
C VAL A 616 26.01 -5.80 -15.08
N THR A 617 25.62 -6.64 -14.14
CA THR A 617 25.71 -8.09 -14.23
C THR A 617 24.33 -8.68 -14.50
N LEU A 618 24.21 -9.46 -15.55
CA LEU A 618 22.98 -10.16 -15.92
C LEU A 618 22.95 -11.55 -15.22
N GLU A 619 22.34 -11.64 -14.05
CA GLU A 619 22.33 -12.90 -13.27
C GLU A 619 21.60 -14.04 -14.02
N ALA A 620 20.49 -13.71 -14.66
CA ALA A 620 19.71 -14.71 -15.42
C ALA A 620 20.46 -15.29 -16.62
N GLU A 621 21.47 -14.57 -17.09
CA GLU A 621 22.24 -14.92 -18.29
C GLU A 621 23.66 -15.40 -17.89
N GLY A 622 23.76 -16.15 -16.81
CA GLY A 622 25.01 -16.74 -16.36
C GLY A 622 26.04 -15.75 -15.78
N GLY A 623 25.58 -14.60 -15.29
CA GLY A 623 26.45 -13.58 -14.70
C GLY A 623 27.22 -12.75 -15.73
N VAL A 624 26.73 -12.67 -16.96
CA VAL A 624 27.36 -11.89 -18.03
C VAL A 624 27.42 -10.41 -17.68
N LYS A 625 28.57 -9.77 -17.85
CA LYS A 625 28.74 -8.32 -17.76
C LYS A 625 28.16 -7.65 -19.00
N ALA A 626 27.42 -6.58 -18.81
CA ALA A 626 26.87 -5.78 -19.91
C ALA A 626 26.84 -4.31 -19.55
N ARG A 627 26.84 -3.43 -20.56
CA ARG A 627 26.74 -1.98 -20.41
C ARG A 627 25.36 -1.52 -20.85
N ILE A 628 24.69 -0.71 -20.04
CA ILE A 628 23.41 -0.08 -20.40
C ILE A 628 23.67 0.95 -21.50
N VAL A 629 22.98 0.81 -22.65
CA VAL A 629 23.14 1.68 -23.81
C VAL A 629 21.88 2.43 -24.21
N GLY A 630 20.70 2.05 -23.71
CA GLY A 630 19.46 2.74 -24.01
C GLY A 630 18.22 1.89 -23.78
N ILE A 631 17.16 2.18 -24.54
CA ILE A 631 15.94 1.39 -24.64
C ILE A 631 15.71 0.97 -26.10
N THR A 632 14.89 -0.07 -26.31
CA THR A 632 14.48 -0.46 -27.66
C THR A 632 13.41 0.50 -28.18
N THR A 633 13.37 0.69 -29.51
CA THR A 633 12.46 1.65 -30.18
C THR A 633 11.03 1.13 -30.37
N ASP A 634 10.80 -0.15 -30.10
CA ASP A 634 9.52 -0.84 -30.25
C ASP A 634 8.77 -1.05 -28.93
N TRP A 635 9.41 -1.71 -27.98
CA TRP A 635 8.81 -2.08 -26.68
C TRP A 635 9.41 -1.36 -25.47
N GLY A 636 10.34 -0.42 -25.68
CA GLY A 636 10.97 0.31 -24.58
C GLY A 636 11.75 -0.58 -23.61
N MET A 637 12.18 -1.78 -24.02
CA MET A 637 12.97 -2.67 -23.20
C MET A 637 14.34 -2.07 -22.91
N LEU A 638 14.92 -2.36 -21.75
CA LEU A 638 16.27 -1.92 -21.44
C LEU A 638 17.28 -2.60 -22.35
N LYS A 639 18.00 -1.82 -23.13
CA LYS A 639 18.99 -2.28 -24.09
C LYS A 639 20.38 -2.28 -23.46
N VAL A 640 21.04 -3.42 -23.44
CA VAL A 640 22.39 -3.56 -22.91
C VAL A 640 23.31 -4.26 -23.88
N GLU A 641 24.58 -3.83 -23.91
CA GLU A 641 25.64 -4.37 -24.75
C GLU A 641 26.53 -5.29 -23.91
N GLU A 642 26.70 -6.53 -24.35
CA GLU A 642 27.54 -7.51 -23.67
C GLU A 642 29.01 -7.11 -23.69
N LEU A 643 29.70 -7.27 -22.55
CA LEU A 643 31.12 -6.99 -22.38
C LEU A 643 31.92 -8.28 -22.22
N GLY A 644 32.99 -8.41 -22.97
CA GLY A 644 33.97 -9.49 -22.85
C GLY A 644 34.90 -9.33 -21.65
N ARG A 645 35.92 -10.18 -21.57
CA ARG A 645 36.89 -10.22 -20.44
C ARG A 645 37.63 -8.92 -20.20
N ASP A 646 37.83 -8.12 -21.26
CA ASP A 646 38.58 -6.85 -21.18
C ASP A 646 37.65 -5.63 -21.08
N ASP A 647 36.40 -5.82 -20.67
CA ASP A 647 35.32 -4.81 -20.65
C ASP A 647 35.06 -4.17 -22.03
N LYS A 648 35.49 -4.84 -23.12
CA LYS A 648 35.18 -4.44 -24.49
C LYS A 648 33.90 -5.05 -24.98
N PRO A 649 33.14 -4.32 -25.83
CA PRO A 649 31.91 -4.85 -26.43
C PRO A 649 32.17 -6.15 -27.21
N THR A 650 31.34 -7.16 -27.00
CA THR A 650 31.36 -8.41 -27.80
C THR A 650 30.57 -8.28 -29.10
N GLY A 651 29.77 -7.22 -29.23
CA GLY A 651 28.83 -7.02 -30.33
C GLY A 651 27.46 -7.64 -30.08
N LYS A 652 27.29 -8.43 -29.02
CA LYS A 652 26.00 -9.01 -28.65
C LYS A 652 25.17 -8.01 -27.84
N MET A 653 23.89 -7.88 -28.23
CA MET A 653 22.93 -6.99 -27.60
C MET A 653 21.84 -7.81 -26.91
N TRP A 654 21.40 -7.31 -25.75
CA TRP A 654 20.29 -7.88 -24.99
C TRP A 654 19.19 -6.84 -24.82
N ALA A 655 17.92 -7.29 -24.88
CA ALA A 655 16.73 -6.50 -24.60
C ALA A 655 16.01 -7.09 -23.40
N LEU A 656 15.92 -6.33 -22.30
CA LEU A 656 15.44 -6.78 -21.02
C LEU A 656 14.08 -6.16 -20.71
N GLN A 657 13.06 -6.99 -20.53
CA GLN A 657 11.70 -6.55 -20.20
C GLN A 657 11.61 -6.14 -18.71
N SER A 658 10.85 -5.09 -18.42
CA SER A 658 10.65 -4.58 -17.06
C SER A 658 9.82 -5.52 -16.17
N ASP A 659 8.97 -6.32 -16.76
CA ASP A 659 8.09 -7.24 -16.03
C ASP A 659 8.80 -8.54 -15.65
N GLU A 660 9.76 -8.96 -16.47
CA GLU A 660 10.58 -10.14 -16.23
C GLU A 660 11.87 -9.85 -15.47
N ASN A 661 12.34 -8.60 -15.47
CA ASN A 661 13.62 -8.24 -14.89
C ASN A 661 13.49 -7.18 -13.79
N SER A 662 14.20 -7.40 -12.69
CA SER A 662 14.42 -6.43 -11.63
C SER A 662 15.81 -5.81 -11.76
N PHE A 663 15.90 -4.49 -11.73
CA PHE A 663 17.15 -3.74 -11.83
C PHE A 663 17.53 -3.14 -10.48
N ASP A 664 18.59 -3.69 -9.86
CA ASP A 664 19.21 -3.09 -8.69
C ASP A 664 20.33 -2.14 -9.14
N PHE A 665 20.00 -0.86 -9.23
CA PHE A 665 20.90 0.19 -9.65
C PHE A 665 22.18 0.25 -8.78
N PHE A 666 22.03 0.14 -7.45
CA PHE A 666 23.13 0.32 -6.51
C PHE A 666 24.17 -0.80 -6.58
N ARG A 667 23.73 -2.01 -6.94
CA ARG A 667 24.61 -3.17 -7.10
C ARG A 667 25.03 -3.41 -8.55
N GLY A 668 24.49 -2.63 -9.50
CA GLY A 668 24.71 -2.89 -10.93
C GLY A 668 24.24 -4.28 -11.35
N LEU A 669 23.07 -4.73 -10.85
CA LEU A 669 22.61 -6.10 -10.99
C LEU A 669 21.25 -6.15 -11.67
N VAL A 670 21.14 -6.97 -12.71
CA VAL A 670 19.85 -7.28 -13.34
C VAL A 670 19.50 -8.74 -13.03
N LYS A 671 18.39 -8.93 -12.31
CA LYS A 671 17.89 -10.24 -11.93
C LYS A 671 16.59 -10.52 -12.67
N ARG A 672 16.39 -11.76 -13.08
CA ARG A 672 15.08 -12.21 -13.56
C ARG A 672 14.11 -12.23 -12.37
N LYS A 673 12.91 -11.69 -12.55
CA LYS A 673 11.81 -11.91 -11.62
C LYS A 673 11.31 -13.33 -11.88
N ILE A 674 11.58 -14.24 -10.94
CA ILE A 674 11.18 -15.65 -11.04
C ILE A 674 9.74 -15.78 -10.55
#